data_61eb98ebe3c4622453fbd22c6c20402d
#
_entry.id   61eb98ebe3c4622453fbd22c6c20402d
#
_cell.length_a   1.000
_cell.length_b   1.000
_cell.length_c   1.000
_cell.angle_alpha   90.00
_cell.angle_beta   90.00
_cell.angle_gamma   90.00
#
_symmetry.space_group_name_H-M   'P 1'
#
loop_
_entity.id
_entity.type
_entity.pdbx_description
1 polymer ?
#
loop_
_entity_poly.entity_id
_entity_poly.type
_entity_poly.pdbx_seq_one_letter_code
_entity_poly.pdbx_strand_id
1 'polypeptide(L)'
;MTTLPDTSPQRAGTARSGTAADALHFVGFSILPGQRRLLIDGESAKIGARAFDLLMVLVSSRDRVVSKDELLDKVWQGLVVDESNLPVHVSLLRRLCGAAVIATVPGRGYQFTAVSRGVSTLSRTAEADQLRPRAREGGQLAGGGKLPAVLQPLIGRDAELLEVVQILSEQRFVTVSGGAGMGKTRLAEAVGRQLAEQMPVWMIELASVNAPGQLLGAVGQALGVTVIDGGRLRDAVLAALSGTAALLILDNCEHLAEPVGQLCSHLLGELPQLRVLVTSQELLRRAEEAVYKLGPLSLPKRLDLAGMVSSGALMLLQARLRSQWRQFEFTADNLGDAVSICRQLDGMPLAIELAAGRVPLLGLAGVRARLGEMFRLLTGDARVRLRRHQTLRAALDWSYQLLDASEQRLLCRLGTFNGSFGLPAVREIGADPGEDDWQVLDTLGSLIDKSLVQVRDQLSPRYLLLETTRAYALERLALAGETEAALARHAHATSKVCSQATRQRDTQAIWNEAANVSAAFAWAMRHGDRSTAIALAVDNCVVFALGGLFGEVLDRLLAVGPFIDDGVPTAQAAQYWQWLGRFGNDGRLPARRCVEALCTAESLFRQLGNHRHVHACLRMRAEALLDLGQTDAAFNAIDEARQMEVQGHPPADRMRRLRIEGMVLDARGQCGAAVERLEQALALAQQADIHRYIITLTQDIGQTLLSAGDAVAAERRFRAVLDDRQPDLSVALAVAYARMGLVTALLMQGKQAQAHADALAALPLLRSCGILLAHAECLAWLLATLGHPRSAAIVLRTAAAFRAHSQTACSCVDLTAQGATLALLRDRGVDYPGDHQAIQDEDELAQFVLRALAEQGDPAPTLASR
;
A
#
# COMPACT_ATOMS: atom_id res chain seq x y z
N MET A 1 27.26 32.81 76.64
CA MET A 1 28.37 32.03 77.29
C MET A 1 28.40 30.64 76.70
N THR A 2 29.39 30.51 75.97
CA THR A 2 30.49 29.47 75.98
C THR A 2 30.17 28.33 75.04
N THR A 3 30.75 28.37 73.93
CA THR A 3 31.98 27.81 73.32
C THR A 3 31.78 26.41 72.74
N LEU A 4 32.13 26.36 71.46
CA LEU A 4 32.56 25.16 70.70
C LEU A 4 33.71 24.35 71.40
N PRO A 5 33.97 23.10 70.95
CA PRO A 5 34.83 22.94 69.82
C PRO A 5 34.50 21.74 68.86
N ASP A 6 34.79 21.98 67.63
CA ASP A 6 35.50 21.27 66.60
C ASP A 6 36.16 19.91 66.96
N THR A 7 35.90 18.90 66.09
CA THR A 7 36.89 17.92 65.60
C THR A 7 36.32 17.06 64.44
N SER A 8 36.93 17.23 63.27
CA SER A 8 36.93 16.22 62.20
C SER A 8 37.83 15.05 62.56
N PRO A 9 37.64 13.85 61.94
CA PRO A 9 38.47 13.59 60.76
C PRO A 9 37.79 12.74 59.68
N GLN A 10 38.25 13.01 58.48
CA GLN A 10 38.27 12.26 57.21
C GLN A 10 38.01 10.75 57.32
N ARG A 11 37.10 10.26 56.45
CA ARG A 11 37.31 9.08 55.62
C ARG A 11 36.62 9.22 54.28
N ALA A 12 37.42 9.05 53.24
CA ALA A 12 37.05 8.93 51.86
C ALA A 12 36.14 7.72 51.65
N GLY A 13 35.04 7.93 50.94
CA GLY A 13 34.12 6.90 50.44
C GLY A 13 33.60 7.35 49.07
N THR A 14 34.26 6.89 48.07
CA THR A 14 33.96 6.81 46.64
C THR A 14 32.56 7.23 46.23
N ALA A 15 32.47 8.38 45.57
CA ALA A 15 31.33 8.75 44.71
C ALA A 15 31.17 7.73 43.60
N ARG A 16 30.14 6.91 43.64
CA ARG A 16 29.68 6.14 42.49
C ARG A 16 29.09 7.11 41.49
N SER A 17 29.79 7.34 40.39
CA SER A 17 29.29 7.91 39.15
C SER A 17 28.11 7.09 38.70
N GLY A 18 26.91 7.64 38.80
CA GLY A 18 25.70 7.10 38.15
C GLY A 18 25.92 7.06 36.67
N THR A 19 25.99 5.88 36.11
CA THR A 19 26.20 5.57 34.72
C THR A 19 25.00 6.11 33.87
N ALA A 20 25.30 6.62 32.70
CA ALA A 20 24.38 7.13 31.70
C ALA A 20 23.36 6.08 31.15
N ALA A 21 23.15 4.97 31.88
CA ALA A 21 22.34 3.83 31.46
C ALA A 21 20.82 3.96 31.72
N ASP A 22 20.36 4.96 32.50
CA ASP A 22 18.95 5.09 32.89
C ASP A 22 18.19 6.23 32.20
N ALA A 23 18.74 6.85 31.14
CA ALA A 23 18.06 7.90 30.41
C ALA A 23 17.04 7.30 29.42
N LEU A 24 15.79 7.78 29.49
CA LEU A 24 14.74 7.45 28.52
C LEU A 24 14.76 8.48 27.39
N HIS A 25 15.11 8.05 26.19
CA HIS A 25 15.21 8.92 25.03
C HIS A 25 13.98 8.80 24.13
N PHE A 26 13.39 9.95 23.76
CA PHE A 26 12.26 10.07 22.86
C PHE A 26 12.61 11.06 21.73
N VAL A 27 11.77 11.12 20.72
CA VAL A 27 11.97 12.08 19.62
C VAL A 27 11.71 13.50 20.16
N GLY A 28 12.74 14.35 20.15
CA GLY A 28 12.66 15.74 20.60
C GLY A 28 12.92 15.98 22.09
N PHE A 29 12.94 14.93 22.95
CA PHE A 29 13.23 15.10 24.37
C PHE A 29 13.80 13.82 25.03
N SER A 30 14.41 14.01 26.19
CA SER A 30 14.93 12.89 27.00
C SER A 30 14.55 13.08 28.46
N ILE A 31 14.26 11.98 29.14
CA ILE A 31 13.92 11.98 30.56
C ILE A 31 15.06 11.29 31.31
N LEU A 32 15.53 11.93 32.38
CA LEU A 32 16.49 11.39 33.32
C LEU A 32 15.75 11.08 34.64
N PRO A 33 15.19 9.89 34.80
CA PRO A 33 14.34 9.56 35.96
C PRO A 33 15.06 9.73 37.29
N GLY A 34 16.31 9.25 37.39
CA GLY A 34 17.12 9.36 38.61
C GLY A 34 17.46 10.77 39.02
N GLN A 35 17.49 11.72 38.08
CA GLN A 35 17.76 13.14 38.35
C GLN A 35 16.48 13.99 38.32
N ARG A 36 15.32 13.41 38.06
CA ARG A 36 14.03 14.10 37.91
C ARG A 36 14.11 15.29 36.94
N ARG A 37 14.80 15.10 35.79
CA ARG A 37 15.01 16.13 34.79
C ARG A 37 14.42 15.71 33.43
N LEU A 38 13.82 16.68 32.77
CA LEU A 38 13.38 16.62 31.39
C LEU A 38 14.34 17.46 30.55
N LEU A 39 14.92 16.88 29.51
CA LEU A 39 15.78 17.56 28.56
C LEU A 39 15.01 17.71 27.22
N ILE A 40 14.98 18.90 26.67
CA ILE A 40 14.43 19.21 25.35
C ILE A 40 15.58 19.75 24.52
N ASP A 41 15.84 19.12 23.36
CA ASP A 41 17.00 19.43 22.49
C ASP A 41 18.35 19.48 23.25
N GLY A 42 18.47 18.66 24.31
CA GLY A 42 19.67 18.58 25.13
C GLY A 42 19.73 19.57 26.31
N GLU A 43 18.83 20.55 26.38
CA GLU A 43 18.78 21.51 27.48
C GLU A 43 17.72 21.14 28.51
N SER A 44 17.99 21.48 29.81
CA SER A 44 17.09 21.13 30.91
C SER A 44 15.85 22.04 30.94
N ALA A 45 14.69 21.47 30.67
CA ALA A 45 13.41 22.16 30.74
C ALA A 45 12.98 22.41 32.22
N LYS A 46 12.43 23.58 32.48
CA LYS A 46 11.82 23.89 33.81
C LYS A 46 10.46 23.21 33.91
N ILE A 47 10.40 22.11 34.66
CA ILE A 47 9.18 21.35 34.93
C ILE A 47 8.93 21.23 36.43
N GLY A 48 7.69 21.46 36.86
CA GLY A 48 7.29 21.30 38.27
C GLY A 48 7.25 19.84 38.68
N ALA A 49 7.49 19.55 39.98
CA ALA A 49 7.56 18.20 40.50
C ALA A 49 6.34 17.34 40.15
N ARG A 50 5.12 17.87 40.26
CA ARG A 50 3.88 17.13 39.92
C ARG A 50 3.71 16.84 38.43
N ALA A 51 4.12 17.77 37.57
CA ALA A 51 4.12 17.56 36.12
C ALA A 51 5.15 16.48 35.72
N PHE A 52 6.30 16.43 36.39
CA PHE A 52 7.29 15.37 36.20
C PHE A 52 6.76 14.02 36.67
N ASP A 53 6.10 13.94 37.84
CA ASP A 53 5.49 12.71 38.34
C ASP A 53 4.39 12.21 37.40
N LEU A 54 3.57 13.10 36.88
CA LEU A 54 2.55 12.78 35.88
C LEU A 54 3.18 12.21 34.60
N LEU A 55 4.25 12.82 34.11
CA LEU A 55 5.00 12.34 32.95
C LEU A 55 5.54 10.94 33.21
N MET A 56 6.12 10.68 34.36
CA MET A 56 6.67 9.36 34.73
C MET A 56 5.60 8.27 34.85
N VAL A 57 4.42 8.57 35.39
CA VAL A 57 3.28 7.63 35.44
C VAL A 57 2.80 7.30 34.04
N LEU A 58 2.67 8.29 33.15
CA LEU A 58 2.26 8.08 31.77
C LEU A 58 3.32 7.30 30.97
N VAL A 59 4.60 7.59 31.14
CA VAL A 59 5.71 6.86 30.49
C VAL A 59 5.80 5.41 30.95
N SER A 60 5.59 5.17 32.25
CA SER A 60 5.62 3.80 32.82
C SER A 60 4.41 2.96 32.40
N SER A 61 3.32 3.60 32.00
CA SER A 61 2.07 2.97 31.54
C SER A 61 1.80 3.25 30.04
N ARG A 62 2.86 3.42 29.25
CA ARG A 62 2.77 3.79 27.83
C ARG A 62 2.03 2.78 26.96
N ASP A 63 1.87 1.55 27.40
CA ASP A 63 1.19 0.44 26.74
C ASP A 63 -0.34 0.49 26.83
N ARG A 64 -0.89 1.39 27.68
CA ARG A 64 -2.32 1.50 27.91
C ARG A 64 -2.78 2.92 28.23
N VAL A 65 -4.09 3.13 28.16
CA VAL A 65 -4.74 4.35 28.66
C VAL A 65 -4.76 4.33 30.19
N VAL A 66 -4.35 5.43 30.83
CA VAL A 66 -4.41 5.62 32.28
C VAL A 66 -5.62 6.50 32.58
N SER A 67 -6.52 6.04 33.46
CA SER A 67 -7.73 6.79 33.82
C SER A 67 -7.39 8.06 34.60
N LYS A 68 -8.31 9.03 34.62
CA LYS A 68 -8.11 10.28 35.38
C LYS A 68 -7.94 9.98 36.88
N ASP A 69 -8.77 9.09 37.43
CA ASP A 69 -8.71 8.69 38.83
C ASP A 69 -7.38 8.04 39.17
N GLU A 70 -6.90 7.13 38.31
CA GLU A 70 -5.59 6.48 38.49
C GLU A 70 -4.43 7.48 38.45
N LEU A 71 -4.51 8.50 37.59
CA LEU A 71 -3.49 9.57 37.53
C LEU A 71 -3.53 10.46 38.77
N LEU A 72 -4.72 10.80 39.26
CA LEU A 72 -4.88 11.57 40.49
C LEU A 72 -4.35 10.79 41.69
N ASP A 73 -4.70 9.53 41.82
CA ASP A 73 -4.25 8.67 42.93
C ASP A 73 -2.73 8.49 42.96
N LYS A 74 -2.11 8.27 41.77
CA LYS A 74 -0.65 8.00 41.72
C LYS A 74 0.21 9.27 41.83
N VAL A 75 -0.27 10.40 41.34
CA VAL A 75 0.52 11.64 41.29
C VAL A 75 0.28 12.50 42.52
N TRP A 76 -0.93 12.48 43.10
CA TRP A 76 -1.29 13.29 44.28
C TRP A 76 -1.68 12.45 45.49
N GLN A 77 -0.97 11.37 45.73
CA GLN A 77 -1.20 10.41 46.86
C GLN A 77 -1.59 11.12 48.14
N GLY A 78 -2.81 10.91 48.62
CA GLY A 78 -3.30 11.41 49.89
C GLY A 78 -3.71 12.89 49.92
N LEU A 79 -3.74 13.60 48.77
CA LEU A 79 -4.22 14.97 48.67
C LEU A 79 -5.54 15.02 47.93
N VAL A 80 -6.53 15.67 48.47
CA VAL A 80 -7.80 15.97 47.77
C VAL A 80 -7.50 17.09 46.78
N VAL A 81 -7.48 16.77 45.49
CA VAL A 81 -7.15 17.73 44.41
C VAL A 81 -8.31 17.79 43.44
N ASP A 82 -8.67 18.99 43.00
CA ASP A 82 -9.70 19.18 41.97
C ASP A 82 -9.24 18.56 40.65
N GLU A 83 -10.15 17.84 39.95
CA GLU A 83 -9.89 17.21 38.66
C GLU A 83 -9.38 18.20 37.57
N SER A 84 -9.67 19.48 37.71
CA SER A 84 -9.23 20.55 36.80
C SER A 84 -7.70 20.73 36.76
N ASN A 85 -6.96 20.27 37.76
CA ASN A 85 -5.50 20.32 37.82
C ASN A 85 -4.83 19.37 36.81
N LEU A 86 -5.45 18.21 36.50
CA LEU A 86 -4.87 17.22 35.62
C LEU A 86 -4.73 17.74 34.16
N PRO A 87 -5.77 18.35 33.53
CA PRO A 87 -5.65 18.99 32.23
C PRO A 87 -4.59 20.07 32.14
N VAL A 88 -4.36 20.84 33.21
CA VAL A 88 -3.36 21.91 33.27
C VAL A 88 -1.95 21.32 33.13
N HIS A 89 -1.65 20.26 33.89
CA HIS A 89 -0.35 19.58 33.82
C HIS A 89 -0.16 18.84 32.50
N VAL A 90 -1.19 18.22 31.96
CA VAL A 90 -1.15 17.59 30.62
C VAL A 90 -0.88 18.64 29.52
N SER A 91 -1.53 19.80 29.60
CA SER A 91 -1.29 20.90 28.67
C SER A 91 0.13 21.46 28.76
N LEU A 92 0.70 21.53 29.96
CA LEU A 92 2.09 21.93 30.18
C LEU A 92 3.04 20.91 29.52
N LEU A 93 2.82 19.64 29.74
CA LEU A 93 3.64 18.55 29.16
C LEU A 93 3.57 18.54 27.63
N ARG A 94 2.38 18.73 27.05
CA ARG A 94 2.20 18.84 25.59
C ARG A 94 2.94 20.04 25.01
N ARG A 95 2.96 21.15 25.72
CA ARG A 95 3.68 22.36 25.28
C ARG A 95 5.20 22.17 25.35
N LEU A 96 5.70 21.42 26.32
CA LEU A 96 7.14 21.16 26.51
C LEU A 96 7.65 20.05 25.59
N CYS A 97 6.94 18.93 25.52
CA CYS A 97 7.41 17.72 24.83
C CYS A 97 6.80 17.55 23.42
N GLY A 98 5.81 18.38 23.07
CA GLY A 98 5.07 18.28 21.80
C GLY A 98 3.61 17.82 22.00
N ALA A 99 2.69 18.38 21.21
CA ALA A 99 1.24 18.14 21.35
C ALA A 99 0.85 16.66 21.18
N ALA A 100 1.62 15.91 20.40
CA ALA A 100 1.37 14.49 20.11
C ALA A 100 1.89 13.52 21.18
N VAL A 101 2.61 13.98 22.22
CA VAL A 101 3.27 13.10 23.21
C VAL A 101 2.28 12.45 24.19
N ILE A 102 1.14 13.10 24.42
CA ILE A 102 0.09 12.60 25.32
C ILE A 102 -1.24 12.70 24.59
N ALA A 103 -1.86 11.58 24.27
CA ALA A 103 -3.21 11.52 23.72
C ALA A 103 -4.26 11.61 24.83
N THR A 104 -5.36 12.35 24.59
CA THR A 104 -6.55 12.29 25.45
C THR A 104 -7.49 11.23 24.87
N VAL A 105 -7.92 10.30 25.70
CA VAL A 105 -8.95 9.32 25.34
C VAL A 105 -10.24 9.76 26.01
N PRO A 106 -11.23 10.29 25.27
CA PRO A 106 -12.46 10.83 25.84
C PRO A 106 -13.15 9.80 26.73
N GLY A 107 -13.59 10.23 27.90
CA GLY A 107 -14.25 9.37 28.88
C GLY A 107 -13.37 8.31 29.56
N ARG A 108 -12.07 8.13 29.16
CA ARG A 108 -11.19 7.09 29.68
C ARG A 108 -9.91 7.61 30.33
N GLY A 109 -9.36 8.75 29.92
CA GLY A 109 -8.15 9.30 30.53
C GLY A 109 -7.09 9.75 29.51
N TYR A 110 -5.81 9.47 29.81
CA TYR A 110 -4.68 9.90 29.01
C TYR A 110 -3.74 8.75 28.67
N GLN A 111 -3.09 8.80 27.51
CA GLN A 111 -2.10 7.81 27.09
C GLN A 111 -0.84 8.50 26.59
N PHE A 112 0.32 7.95 26.94
CA PHE A 112 1.60 8.39 26.44
C PHE A 112 1.86 7.78 25.06
N THR A 113 2.15 8.62 24.07
CA THR A 113 2.23 8.22 22.66
C THR A 113 3.60 8.48 22.03
N ALA A 114 4.55 9.05 22.77
CA ALA A 114 5.88 9.30 22.24
C ALA A 114 6.70 8.00 22.04
N VAL A 115 7.37 7.91 20.91
CA VAL A 115 8.21 6.76 20.53
C VAL A 115 9.56 6.86 21.25
N SER A 116 9.96 5.82 22.02
CA SER A 116 11.27 5.77 22.67
C SER A 116 12.37 5.43 21.66
N ARG A 117 13.48 6.17 21.68
CA ARG A 117 14.73 5.74 21.03
C ARG A 117 15.38 4.65 21.88
N GLY A 118 15.35 3.41 21.42
CA GLY A 118 16.13 2.31 22.01
C GLY A 118 17.62 2.64 21.97
N VAL A 119 18.33 2.34 23.04
CA VAL A 119 19.79 2.45 23.14
C VAL A 119 20.39 1.44 22.17
N SER A 120 20.85 1.91 21.02
CA SER A 120 21.85 1.23 20.20
C SER A 120 22.96 2.23 19.94
N THR A 121 24.14 1.89 20.46
CA THR A 121 25.37 2.62 20.25
C THR A 121 25.72 2.69 18.76
N LEU A 122 26.16 3.88 18.35
CA LEU A 122 26.93 4.25 17.17
C LEU A 122 26.15 4.80 15.95
N SER A 123 26.39 6.09 15.75
CA SER A 123 26.65 6.83 14.49
C SER A 123 25.50 7.12 13.55
N ARG A 124 25.09 8.40 13.58
CA ARG A 124 24.84 9.26 12.42
C ARG A 124 24.61 8.55 11.09
N THR A 125 23.35 8.28 10.77
CA THR A 125 22.78 8.38 9.42
C THR A 125 21.25 8.28 9.51
N ALA A 126 20.59 9.36 9.91
CA ALA A 126 19.14 9.39 10.12
C ALA A 126 18.31 9.66 8.84
N GLU A 127 18.92 9.69 7.65
CA GLU A 127 18.22 10.05 6.41
C GLU A 127 17.90 8.89 5.46
N ALA A 128 18.50 7.71 5.64
CA ALA A 128 18.26 6.57 4.74
C ALA A 128 17.08 5.69 5.15
N ASP A 129 16.59 5.80 6.39
CA ASP A 129 15.60 4.88 6.99
C ASP A 129 14.14 5.33 6.80
N GLN A 130 13.91 6.50 6.20
CA GLN A 130 12.56 7.05 6.02
C GLN A 130 11.83 6.62 4.73
N LEU A 131 12.42 5.77 3.90
CA LEU A 131 11.82 5.25 2.68
C LEU A 131 11.40 3.77 2.77
N ARG A 132 11.42 3.19 3.96
CA ARG A 132 10.95 1.81 4.16
C ARG A 132 9.49 1.79 4.61
N PRO A 133 8.62 0.98 3.99
CA PRO A 133 7.47 0.44 4.68
C PRO A 133 8.04 -0.44 5.82
N ARG A 134 7.64 -0.19 7.06
CA ARG A 134 8.06 -1.00 8.22
C ARG A 134 7.64 -2.45 8.03
N ALA A 135 8.53 -3.30 7.53
CA ALA A 135 8.42 -4.74 7.70
C ALA A 135 8.72 -5.08 9.17
N ARG A 136 7.82 -5.78 9.80
CA ARG A 136 8.01 -6.32 11.15
C ARG A 136 9.07 -7.41 11.10
N GLU A 137 10.09 -7.29 11.98
CA GLU A 137 11.04 -8.34 12.28
C GLU A 137 10.31 -9.57 12.85
N GLY A 138 10.53 -10.72 12.28
CA GLY A 138 10.07 -12.02 12.73
C GLY A 138 10.16 -13.00 11.58
N GLY A 139 11.30 -13.78 11.52
CA GLY A 139 11.52 -14.78 10.48
C GLY A 139 10.46 -15.88 10.49
N GLN A 140 9.49 -15.75 9.60
CA GLN A 140 8.67 -16.81 9.05
C GLN A 140 8.27 -16.38 7.64
N LEU A 141 8.35 -17.31 6.71
CA LEU A 141 7.95 -17.25 5.30
C LEU A 141 7.17 -15.97 4.95
N ALA A 142 7.74 -15.10 4.14
CA ALA A 142 7.09 -13.87 3.65
C ALA A 142 5.94 -14.21 2.70
N GLY A 143 4.85 -14.66 3.28
CA GLY A 143 3.55 -14.94 2.70
C GLY A 143 2.45 -14.46 3.64
N GLY A 144 2.70 -13.37 4.38
CA GLY A 144 1.72 -12.76 5.26
C GLY A 144 0.64 -12.07 4.43
N GLY A 145 -0.48 -12.73 4.20
CA GLY A 145 -1.69 -12.14 3.69
C GLY A 145 -2.10 -10.91 4.51
N LYS A 146 -2.61 -9.88 3.85
CA LYS A 146 -3.10 -8.68 4.52
C LYS A 146 -4.57 -8.86 4.90
N LEU A 147 -4.81 -9.43 6.06
CA LEU A 147 -6.10 -9.28 6.75
C LEU A 147 -6.09 -8.00 7.58
N PRO A 148 -7.24 -7.34 7.80
CA PRO A 148 -7.34 -6.20 8.70
C PRO A 148 -6.78 -6.53 10.08
N ALA A 149 -5.91 -5.67 10.65
CA ALA A 149 -5.21 -5.93 11.89
C ALA A 149 -6.13 -6.02 13.13
N VAL A 150 -7.26 -5.33 13.10
CA VAL A 150 -8.28 -5.34 14.16
C VAL A 150 -9.58 -5.85 13.57
N LEU A 151 -9.93 -7.07 13.91
CA LEU A 151 -11.18 -7.67 13.50
C LEU A 151 -12.11 -7.72 14.71
N GLN A 152 -13.32 -7.20 14.55
CA GLN A 152 -14.37 -7.40 15.53
C GLN A 152 -14.80 -8.88 15.53
N PRO A 153 -15.18 -9.45 16.67
CA PRO A 153 -15.61 -10.85 16.73
C PRO A 153 -16.84 -11.08 15.83
N LEU A 154 -16.86 -12.21 15.13
CA LEU A 154 -18.03 -12.69 14.43
C LEU A 154 -19.04 -13.15 15.48
N ILE A 155 -20.28 -12.65 15.45
CA ILE A 155 -21.28 -12.93 16.46
C ILE A 155 -22.46 -13.68 15.83
N GLY A 156 -22.79 -14.84 16.41
CA GLY A 156 -23.96 -15.62 16.04
C GLY A 156 -23.92 -16.22 14.62
N ARG A 157 -22.70 -16.53 14.12
CA ARG A 157 -22.44 -17.06 12.77
C ARG A 157 -21.43 -18.22 12.79
N ASP A 158 -21.28 -18.92 13.91
CA ASP A 158 -20.31 -19.98 14.07
C ASP A 158 -20.58 -21.16 13.13
N ALA A 159 -21.86 -21.49 12.91
CA ALA A 159 -22.27 -22.55 12.00
C ALA A 159 -21.93 -22.19 10.54
N GLU A 160 -22.30 -20.99 10.11
CA GLU A 160 -22.04 -20.49 8.76
C GLU A 160 -20.54 -20.36 8.46
N LEU A 161 -19.73 -20.01 9.47
CA LEU A 161 -18.28 -19.98 9.37
C LEU A 161 -17.72 -21.38 9.07
N LEU A 162 -18.13 -22.39 9.82
CA LEU A 162 -17.71 -23.78 9.62
C LEU A 162 -18.16 -24.32 8.26
N GLU A 163 -19.40 -24.04 7.85
CA GLU A 163 -19.94 -24.45 6.55
C GLU A 163 -19.12 -23.86 5.38
N VAL A 164 -18.81 -22.56 5.41
CA VAL A 164 -18.03 -21.90 4.34
C VAL A 164 -16.61 -22.43 4.31
N VAL A 165 -15.97 -22.66 5.46
CA VAL A 165 -14.63 -23.28 5.55
C VAL A 165 -14.65 -24.70 4.97
N GLN A 166 -15.70 -25.50 5.26
CA GLN A 166 -15.86 -26.82 4.70
C GLN A 166 -16.03 -26.75 3.18
N ILE A 167 -16.90 -25.90 2.65
CA ILE A 167 -17.08 -25.75 1.20
C ILE A 167 -15.76 -25.33 0.54
N LEU A 168 -14.97 -24.42 1.14
CA LEU A 168 -13.65 -24.03 0.62
C LEU A 168 -12.62 -25.16 0.65
N SER A 169 -12.79 -26.17 1.51
CA SER A 169 -11.93 -27.36 1.49
C SER A 169 -12.21 -28.27 0.28
N GLU A 170 -13.44 -28.32 -0.18
CA GLU A 170 -13.93 -29.16 -1.27
C GLU A 170 -13.95 -28.44 -2.63
N GLN A 171 -14.24 -27.13 -2.62
CA GLN A 171 -14.38 -26.26 -3.79
C GLN A 171 -13.40 -25.11 -3.74
N ARG A 172 -12.70 -24.86 -4.85
CA ARG A 172 -11.70 -23.78 -4.91
C ARG A 172 -12.28 -22.39 -5.16
N PHE A 173 -13.53 -22.30 -5.60
CA PHE A 173 -14.22 -21.05 -5.92
C PHE A 173 -15.55 -20.96 -5.18
N VAL A 174 -15.62 -20.10 -4.18
CA VAL A 174 -16.82 -19.93 -3.33
C VAL A 174 -17.27 -18.48 -3.35
N THR A 175 -18.56 -18.26 -3.60
CA THR A 175 -19.20 -16.96 -3.51
C THR A 175 -20.18 -16.92 -2.33
N VAL A 176 -19.90 -16.09 -1.35
CA VAL A 176 -20.86 -15.75 -0.28
C VAL A 176 -21.82 -14.70 -0.81
N SER A 177 -23.02 -15.14 -1.17
CA SER A 177 -24.07 -14.28 -1.71
C SER A 177 -25.12 -13.91 -0.64
N GLY A 178 -25.57 -12.68 -0.63
CA GLY A 178 -26.62 -12.22 0.30
C GLY A 178 -26.92 -10.73 0.17
N GLY A 179 -27.99 -10.27 0.77
CA GLY A 179 -28.39 -8.86 0.75
C GLY A 179 -27.38 -7.93 1.41
N ALA A 180 -27.52 -6.65 1.15
CA ALA A 180 -26.75 -5.61 1.82
C ALA A 180 -26.95 -5.67 3.35
N GLY A 181 -25.90 -5.43 4.13
CA GLY A 181 -25.98 -5.43 5.59
C GLY A 181 -26.14 -6.78 6.27
N MET A 182 -26.01 -7.92 5.52
CA MET A 182 -26.11 -9.30 6.05
C MET A 182 -24.83 -9.78 6.74
N GLY A 183 -23.72 -9.05 6.65
CA GLY A 183 -22.46 -9.44 7.28
C GLY A 183 -21.59 -10.35 6.43
N LYS A 184 -21.71 -10.33 5.09
CA LYS A 184 -20.87 -11.08 4.15
C LYS A 184 -19.37 -10.84 4.36
N THR A 185 -18.96 -9.58 4.40
CA THR A 185 -17.57 -9.15 4.65
C THR A 185 -17.05 -9.69 5.98
N ARG A 186 -17.86 -9.62 7.05
CA ARG A 186 -17.48 -10.14 8.38
C ARG A 186 -17.27 -11.65 8.39
N LEU A 187 -18.13 -12.38 7.66
CA LEU A 187 -17.97 -13.83 7.51
C LEU A 187 -16.70 -14.16 6.72
N ALA A 188 -16.43 -13.45 5.62
CA ALA A 188 -15.23 -13.64 4.82
C ALA A 188 -13.95 -13.30 5.61
N GLU A 189 -13.94 -12.24 6.39
CA GLU A 189 -12.85 -11.89 7.33
C GLU A 189 -12.58 -13.01 8.35
N ALA A 190 -13.64 -13.59 8.92
CA ALA A 190 -13.53 -14.67 9.90
C ALA A 190 -13.01 -15.96 9.26
N VAL A 191 -13.50 -16.33 8.06
CA VAL A 191 -12.99 -17.44 7.27
C VAL A 191 -11.51 -17.25 6.96
N GLY A 192 -11.13 -16.06 6.47
CA GLY A 192 -9.74 -15.73 6.18
C GLY A 192 -8.84 -15.89 7.40
N ARG A 193 -9.29 -15.45 8.58
CA ARG A 193 -8.52 -15.61 9.83
C ARG A 193 -8.34 -17.08 10.21
N GLN A 194 -9.38 -17.88 10.10
CA GLN A 194 -9.32 -19.28 10.46
C GLN A 194 -8.37 -20.05 9.52
N LEU A 195 -8.32 -19.69 8.23
CA LEU A 195 -7.44 -20.33 7.25
C LEU A 195 -6.02 -19.73 7.22
N ALA A 196 -5.80 -18.55 7.80
CA ALA A 196 -4.48 -17.91 7.84
C ALA A 196 -3.43 -18.70 8.65
N GLU A 197 -3.86 -19.61 9.53
CA GLU A 197 -2.96 -20.53 10.25
C GLU A 197 -2.44 -21.66 9.33
N GLN A 198 -3.12 -21.92 8.21
CA GLN A 198 -2.82 -23.04 7.31
C GLN A 198 -2.22 -22.59 5.97
N MET A 199 -2.59 -21.41 5.50
CA MET A 199 -2.15 -20.88 4.20
C MET A 199 -2.13 -19.34 4.21
N PRO A 200 -1.33 -18.70 3.35
CA PRO A 200 -1.38 -17.25 3.13
C PRO A 200 -2.79 -16.82 2.67
N VAL A 201 -3.29 -15.73 3.25
CA VAL A 201 -4.61 -15.16 2.93
C VAL A 201 -4.47 -13.70 2.56
N TRP A 202 -5.02 -13.31 1.41
CA TRP A 202 -5.11 -11.91 0.99
C TRP A 202 -6.56 -11.49 0.88
N MET A 203 -6.91 -10.37 1.48
CA MET A 203 -8.22 -9.76 1.36
C MET A 203 -8.13 -8.46 0.57
N ILE A 204 -8.95 -8.37 -0.47
CA ILE A 204 -9.01 -7.24 -1.41
C ILE A 204 -10.42 -6.68 -1.40
N GLU A 205 -10.54 -5.43 -0.96
CA GLU A 205 -11.79 -4.70 -0.94
C GLU A 205 -12.00 -4.00 -2.28
N LEU A 206 -12.99 -4.42 -3.04
CA LEU A 206 -13.28 -3.92 -4.38
C LEU A 206 -14.29 -2.76 -4.43
N ALA A 207 -14.83 -2.34 -3.28
CA ALA A 207 -15.79 -1.23 -3.19
C ALA A 207 -15.29 0.07 -3.86
N SER A 208 -13.97 0.29 -3.85
CA SER A 208 -13.33 1.48 -4.42
C SER A 208 -12.90 1.32 -5.88
N VAL A 209 -13.00 0.12 -6.44
CA VAL A 209 -12.61 -0.20 -7.83
C VAL A 209 -13.80 0.05 -8.75
N ASN A 210 -13.73 1.10 -9.57
CA ASN A 210 -14.89 1.54 -10.38
C ASN A 210 -14.83 1.10 -11.85
N ALA A 211 -13.69 0.54 -12.29
CA ALA A 211 -13.51 0.12 -13.67
C ALA A 211 -12.86 -1.27 -13.76
N PRO A 212 -13.27 -2.11 -14.73
CA PRO A 212 -12.69 -3.45 -14.91
C PRO A 212 -11.17 -3.46 -15.06
N GLY A 213 -10.60 -2.45 -15.71
CA GLY A 213 -9.15 -2.32 -15.91
C GLY A 213 -8.35 -2.11 -14.62
N GLN A 214 -8.98 -1.67 -13.53
CA GLN A 214 -8.35 -1.45 -12.23
C GLN A 214 -8.35 -2.72 -11.35
N LEU A 215 -9.16 -3.70 -11.69
CA LEU A 215 -9.36 -4.91 -10.88
C LEU A 215 -8.05 -5.67 -10.66
N LEU A 216 -7.34 -5.94 -11.73
CA LEU A 216 -6.07 -6.66 -11.67
C LEU A 216 -5.01 -5.84 -10.90
N GLY A 217 -5.04 -4.50 -11.02
CA GLY A 217 -4.19 -3.58 -10.23
C GLY A 217 -4.44 -3.71 -8.74
N ALA A 218 -5.70 -3.76 -8.30
CA ALA A 218 -6.05 -3.95 -6.90
C ALA A 218 -5.55 -5.30 -6.36
N VAL A 219 -5.66 -6.37 -7.16
CA VAL A 219 -5.13 -7.70 -6.81
C VAL A 219 -3.61 -7.68 -6.71
N GLY A 220 -2.93 -7.15 -7.72
CA GLY A 220 -1.46 -7.02 -7.73
C GLY A 220 -0.95 -6.22 -6.54
N GLN A 221 -1.61 -5.12 -6.22
CA GLN A 221 -1.30 -4.29 -5.07
C GLN A 221 -1.42 -5.05 -3.74
N ALA A 222 -2.51 -5.80 -3.54
CA ALA A 222 -2.70 -6.57 -2.32
C ALA A 222 -1.63 -7.64 -2.15
N LEU A 223 -1.19 -8.25 -3.25
CA LEU A 223 -0.11 -9.21 -3.32
C LEU A 223 1.29 -8.57 -3.19
N GLY A 224 1.38 -7.24 -3.24
CA GLY A 224 2.66 -6.52 -3.26
C GLY A 224 3.39 -6.65 -4.60
N VAL A 225 2.68 -6.97 -5.68
CA VAL A 225 3.25 -7.13 -7.02
C VAL A 225 3.49 -5.75 -7.63
N THR A 226 4.73 -5.49 -8.00
CA THR A 226 5.18 -4.26 -8.67
C THR A 226 5.41 -4.53 -10.16
N VAL A 227 4.60 -3.95 -11.04
CA VAL A 227 4.74 -4.13 -12.49
C VAL A 227 4.75 -2.80 -13.21
N ILE A 228 5.61 -2.70 -14.21
CA ILE A 228 5.85 -1.48 -14.99
C ILE A 228 4.80 -1.28 -16.09
N ASP A 229 4.08 -2.35 -16.49
CA ASP A 229 3.09 -2.31 -17.58
C ASP A 229 1.79 -3.06 -17.25
N GLY A 230 0.65 -2.45 -17.55
CA GLY A 230 -0.69 -3.00 -17.24
C GLY A 230 -1.00 -4.35 -17.93
N GLY A 231 -0.44 -4.63 -19.10
CA GLY A 231 -0.60 -5.92 -19.79
C GLY A 231 0.11 -7.09 -19.08
N ARG A 232 1.09 -6.82 -18.27
CA ARG A 232 1.98 -7.79 -17.60
C ARG A 232 1.66 -8.02 -16.13
N LEU A 233 0.77 -7.23 -15.58
CA LEU A 233 0.31 -7.35 -14.20
C LEU A 233 -0.33 -8.72 -13.93
N ARG A 234 -0.99 -9.29 -14.94
CA ARG A 234 -1.57 -10.64 -14.85
C ARG A 234 -0.50 -11.70 -14.58
N ASP A 235 0.56 -11.70 -15.36
CA ASP A 235 1.60 -12.71 -15.23
C ASP A 235 2.39 -12.58 -13.93
N ALA A 236 2.58 -11.35 -13.48
CA ALA A 236 3.20 -11.07 -12.19
C ALA A 236 2.31 -11.55 -11.01
N VAL A 237 0.99 -11.37 -11.11
CA VAL A 237 0.02 -11.91 -10.14
C VAL A 237 0.06 -13.44 -10.15
N LEU A 238 0.09 -14.06 -11.34
CA LEU A 238 0.22 -15.51 -11.47
C LEU A 238 1.54 -16.02 -10.88
N ALA A 239 2.65 -15.36 -11.18
CA ALA A 239 3.95 -15.72 -10.63
C ALA A 239 4.01 -15.61 -9.10
N ALA A 240 3.43 -14.54 -8.53
CA ALA A 240 3.39 -14.32 -7.09
C ALA A 240 2.57 -15.36 -6.33
N LEU A 241 1.54 -15.93 -6.97
CA LEU A 241 0.68 -16.97 -6.40
C LEU A 241 1.11 -18.39 -6.80
N SER A 242 2.09 -18.52 -7.69
CA SER A 242 2.53 -19.82 -8.22
C SER A 242 3.22 -20.67 -7.15
N GLY A 243 2.90 -21.95 -7.13
CA GLY A 243 3.55 -22.94 -6.25
C GLY A 243 3.15 -22.87 -4.77
N THR A 244 2.26 -21.94 -4.38
CA THR A 244 1.82 -21.76 -3.00
C THR A 244 0.31 -21.99 -2.87
N ALA A 245 -0.10 -22.85 -1.93
CA ALA A 245 -1.51 -22.90 -1.55
C ALA A 245 -1.91 -21.60 -0.88
N ALA A 246 -2.91 -20.89 -1.41
CA ALA A 246 -3.27 -19.55 -0.97
C ALA A 246 -4.79 -19.33 -1.04
N LEU A 247 -5.30 -18.43 -0.20
CA LEU A 247 -6.68 -17.94 -0.26
C LEU A 247 -6.70 -16.47 -0.68
N LEU A 248 -7.42 -16.18 -1.75
CA LEU A 248 -7.74 -14.83 -2.21
C LEU A 248 -9.18 -14.50 -1.84
N ILE A 249 -9.39 -13.47 -1.05
CA ILE A 249 -10.73 -12.97 -0.67
C ILE A 249 -10.98 -11.68 -1.45
N LEU A 250 -12.03 -11.68 -2.29
CA LEU A 250 -12.49 -10.53 -3.04
C LEU A 250 -13.81 -10.03 -2.43
N ASP A 251 -13.77 -8.86 -1.81
CA ASP A 251 -14.94 -8.33 -1.09
C ASP A 251 -15.67 -7.25 -1.88
N ASN A 252 -17.00 -7.29 -1.82
CA ASN A 252 -17.89 -6.31 -2.45
C ASN A 252 -17.81 -6.27 -3.98
N CYS A 253 -18.07 -7.43 -4.62
CA CYS A 253 -17.87 -7.62 -6.06
C CYS A 253 -19.10 -7.32 -6.93
N GLU A 254 -20.26 -6.94 -6.37
CA GLU A 254 -21.53 -6.82 -7.08
C GLU A 254 -21.50 -5.88 -8.29
N HIS A 255 -20.76 -4.78 -8.23
CA HIS A 255 -20.64 -3.79 -9.31
C HIS A 255 -19.62 -4.21 -10.41
N LEU A 256 -18.83 -5.24 -10.14
CA LEU A 256 -17.83 -5.82 -11.05
C LEU A 256 -18.01 -7.33 -11.24
N ALA A 257 -19.23 -7.86 -11.07
CA ALA A 257 -19.49 -9.29 -11.02
C ALA A 257 -18.91 -10.05 -12.23
N GLU A 258 -19.16 -9.57 -13.46
CA GLU A 258 -18.66 -10.22 -14.68
C GLU A 258 -17.12 -10.15 -14.80
N PRO A 259 -16.44 -8.99 -14.66
CA PRO A 259 -14.97 -8.91 -14.67
C PRO A 259 -14.30 -9.75 -13.57
N VAL A 260 -14.86 -9.74 -12.35
CA VAL A 260 -14.35 -10.56 -11.24
C VAL A 260 -14.49 -12.04 -11.55
N GLY A 261 -15.64 -12.46 -12.09
CA GLY A 261 -15.87 -13.84 -12.51
C GLY A 261 -14.84 -14.31 -13.55
N GLN A 262 -14.56 -13.47 -14.56
CA GLN A 262 -13.54 -13.76 -15.59
C GLN A 262 -12.13 -13.87 -14.98
N LEU A 263 -11.77 -12.93 -14.10
CA LEU A 263 -10.47 -12.99 -13.40
C LEU A 263 -10.34 -14.25 -12.56
N CYS A 264 -11.35 -14.60 -11.76
CA CYS A 264 -11.34 -15.79 -10.91
C CYS A 264 -11.19 -17.09 -11.73
N SER A 265 -11.97 -17.25 -12.82
CA SER A 265 -11.88 -18.43 -13.68
C SER A 265 -10.48 -18.56 -14.30
N HIS A 266 -9.89 -17.43 -14.73
CA HIS A 266 -8.54 -17.43 -15.28
C HIS A 266 -7.48 -17.80 -14.24
N LEU A 267 -7.49 -17.16 -13.06
CA LEU A 267 -6.53 -17.45 -11.98
C LEU A 267 -6.63 -18.91 -11.51
N LEU A 268 -7.83 -19.45 -11.37
CA LEU A 268 -8.07 -20.82 -10.93
C LEU A 268 -7.68 -21.86 -12.01
N GLY A 269 -7.73 -21.48 -13.29
CA GLY A 269 -7.25 -22.31 -14.40
C GLY A 269 -5.74 -22.48 -14.40
N GLU A 270 -4.99 -21.40 -14.13
CA GLU A 270 -3.53 -21.38 -14.13
C GLU A 270 -2.91 -21.82 -12.79
N LEU A 271 -3.63 -21.67 -11.68
CA LEU A 271 -3.13 -21.89 -10.31
C LEU A 271 -3.92 -23.01 -9.61
N PRO A 272 -3.47 -24.27 -9.69
CA PRO A 272 -4.21 -25.41 -9.12
C PRO A 272 -4.40 -25.38 -7.61
N GLN A 273 -3.51 -24.69 -6.87
CA GLN A 273 -3.52 -24.61 -5.40
C GLN A 273 -4.22 -23.36 -4.87
N LEU A 274 -4.62 -22.43 -5.74
CA LEU A 274 -5.33 -21.23 -5.35
C LEU A 274 -6.78 -21.55 -4.95
N ARG A 275 -7.25 -20.91 -3.87
CA ARG A 275 -8.66 -20.84 -3.48
C ARG A 275 -9.13 -19.40 -3.56
N VAL A 276 -10.37 -19.18 -3.96
CA VAL A 276 -10.97 -17.85 -4.06
C VAL A 276 -12.28 -17.82 -3.30
N LEU A 277 -12.42 -16.86 -2.42
CA LEU A 277 -13.65 -16.52 -1.71
C LEU A 277 -14.13 -15.14 -2.15
N VAL A 278 -15.34 -15.05 -2.63
CA VAL A 278 -15.93 -13.80 -3.11
C VAL A 278 -17.12 -13.43 -2.24
N THR A 279 -17.28 -12.16 -1.92
CA THR A 279 -18.53 -11.63 -1.36
C THR A 279 -19.24 -10.75 -2.40
N SER A 280 -20.52 -11.02 -2.62
CA SER A 280 -21.31 -10.26 -3.59
C SER A 280 -22.81 -10.30 -3.25
N GLN A 281 -23.56 -9.32 -3.74
CA GLN A 281 -25.03 -9.36 -3.74
C GLN A 281 -25.56 -10.15 -4.95
N GLU A 282 -24.80 -10.14 -6.04
CA GLU A 282 -25.09 -10.84 -7.28
C GLU A 282 -24.19 -12.06 -7.43
N LEU A 283 -24.64 -13.07 -8.18
CA LEU A 283 -23.84 -14.24 -8.53
C LEU A 283 -22.91 -13.91 -9.69
N LEU A 284 -21.69 -14.44 -9.67
CA LEU A 284 -20.71 -14.26 -10.74
C LEU A 284 -21.03 -15.14 -11.97
N ARG A 285 -21.91 -16.15 -11.82
CA ARG A 285 -22.44 -17.03 -12.88
C ARG A 285 -21.35 -17.81 -13.63
N ARG A 286 -20.39 -18.37 -12.87
CA ARG A 286 -19.34 -19.25 -13.42
C ARG A 286 -19.67 -20.71 -13.14
N ALA A 287 -19.24 -21.60 -14.04
CA ALA A 287 -19.52 -23.03 -13.92
C ALA A 287 -18.86 -23.65 -12.68
N GLU A 288 -17.70 -23.12 -12.27
CA GLU A 288 -16.91 -23.58 -11.12
C GLU A 288 -17.31 -22.92 -9.81
N GLU A 289 -18.29 -22.01 -9.82
CA GLU A 289 -18.71 -21.21 -8.67
C GLU A 289 -19.60 -22.02 -7.72
N ALA A 290 -19.12 -22.29 -6.51
CA ALA A 290 -19.95 -22.77 -5.42
C ALA A 290 -20.58 -21.58 -4.69
N VAL A 291 -21.92 -21.56 -4.59
CA VAL A 291 -22.64 -20.42 -4.00
C VAL A 291 -23.10 -20.74 -2.59
N TYR A 292 -22.60 -19.98 -1.63
CA TYR A 292 -23.10 -19.97 -0.25
C TYR A 292 -24.07 -18.80 -0.04
N LYS A 293 -25.35 -19.07 0.21
CA LYS A 293 -26.35 -18.03 0.38
C LYS A 293 -26.49 -17.62 1.84
N LEU A 294 -25.89 -16.48 2.23
CA LEU A 294 -25.97 -15.95 3.58
C LEU A 294 -27.34 -15.32 3.87
N GLY A 295 -28.02 -15.84 4.86
CA GLY A 295 -29.32 -15.33 5.35
C GLY A 295 -29.14 -14.32 6.48
N PRO A 296 -30.24 -13.77 7.03
CA PRO A 296 -30.23 -12.98 8.26
C PRO A 296 -29.80 -13.84 9.47
N LEU A 297 -29.46 -13.17 10.58
CA LEU A 297 -29.17 -13.84 11.84
C LEU A 297 -30.40 -14.64 12.34
N SER A 298 -30.14 -15.73 13.01
CA SER A 298 -31.18 -16.53 13.60
C SER A 298 -32.01 -15.72 14.61
N LEU A 299 -33.35 -15.82 14.48
CA LEU A 299 -34.30 -15.19 15.39
C LEU A 299 -34.65 -16.13 16.55
N PRO A 300 -34.95 -15.60 17.72
CA PRO A 300 -35.34 -16.42 18.89
C PRO A 300 -36.66 -17.15 18.64
N LYS A 301 -36.63 -18.48 18.81
CA LYS A 301 -37.80 -19.34 18.67
C LYS A 301 -38.68 -19.36 19.94
N ARG A 302 -38.05 -19.09 21.09
CA ARG A 302 -38.70 -19.08 22.42
C ARG A 302 -38.40 -17.77 23.13
N LEU A 303 -39.27 -17.36 24.03
CA LEU A 303 -39.16 -16.17 24.89
C LEU A 303 -38.55 -16.55 26.24
N ASP A 304 -37.51 -17.35 26.25
CA ASP A 304 -36.79 -17.78 27.46
C ASP A 304 -35.29 -17.52 27.32
N LEU A 305 -34.55 -17.55 28.43
CA LEU A 305 -33.10 -17.36 28.45
C LEU A 305 -32.33 -18.42 27.61
N ALA A 306 -32.87 -19.62 27.43
CA ALA A 306 -32.30 -20.67 26.61
C ALA A 306 -32.46 -20.33 25.11
N GLY A 307 -33.56 -19.72 24.69
CA GLY A 307 -33.79 -19.19 23.35
C GLY A 307 -32.84 -18.05 22.98
N MET A 308 -32.33 -17.31 23.98
CA MET A 308 -31.35 -16.23 23.82
C MET A 308 -29.99 -16.74 23.32
N VAL A 309 -29.49 -17.84 23.91
CA VAL A 309 -28.18 -18.43 23.57
C VAL A 309 -28.15 -19.00 22.14
N SER A 310 -29.33 -19.39 21.61
CA SER A 310 -29.47 -19.93 20.25
C SER A 310 -29.80 -18.90 19.18
N SER A 311 -29.93 -17.62 19.54
CA SER A 311 -30.32 -16.53 18.62
C SER A 311 -29.17 -15.58 18.32
N GLY A 312 -28.62 -15.69 17.11
CA GLY A 312 -27.57 -14.78 16.65
C GLY A 312 -27.99 -13.31 16.69
N ALA A 313 -29.27 -12.99 16.41
CA ALA A 313 -29.80 -11.63 16.48
C ALA A 313 -29.75 -11.03 17.89
N LEU A 314 -30.16 -11.80 18.90
CA LEU A 314 -30.10 -11.37 20.30
C LEU A 314 -28.66 -11.29 20.81
N MET A 315 -27.81 -12.24 20.42
CA MET A 315 -26.38 -12.21 20.76
C MET A 315 -25.71 -10.95 20.22
N LEU A 316 -26.01 -10.55 18.97
CA LEU A 316 -25.50 -9.31 18.39
C LEU A 316 -26.02 -8.07 19.13
N LEU A 317 -27.34 -8.00 19.38
CA LEU A 317 -27.94 -6.89 20.12
C LEU A 317 -27.31 -6.76 21.52
N GLN A 318 -27.18 -7.86 22.27
CA GLN A 318 -26.53 -7.87 23.60
C GLN A 318 -25.07 -7.40 23.52
N ALA A 319 -24.29 -7.90 22.58
CA ALA A 319 -22.89 -7.53 22.43
C ALA A 319 -22.73 -6.03 22.14
N ARG A 320 -23.61 -5.45 21.30
CA ARG A 320 -23.61 -4.01 21.02
C ARG A 320 -24.04 -3.17 22.22
N LEU A 321 -25.02 -3.63 22.98
CA LEU A 321 -25.42 -2.95 24.22
C LEU A 321 -24.35 -3.05 25.29
N ARG A 322 -23.68 -4.19 25.44
CA ARG A 322 -22.54 -4.36 26.36
C ARG A 322 -21.32 -3.51 26.00
N SER A 323 -21.12 -3.19 24.75
CA SER A 323 -20.04 -2.27 24.35
C SER A 323 -20.27 -0.84 24.83
N GLN A 324 -21.54 -0.45 25.05
CA GLN A 324 -21.94 0.88 25.55
C GLN A 324 -22.18 0.83 27.09
N TRP A 325 -22.80 -0.25 27.58
CA TRP A 325 -23.06 -0.48 29.00
C TRP A 325 -22.48 -1.83 29.43
N ARG A 326 -21.35 -1.83 30.00
CA ARG A 326 -20.55 -3.03 30.32
C ARG A 326 -21.31 -4.08 31.14
N GLN A 327 -22.27 -3.65 31.96
CA GLN A 327 -23.09 -4.51 32.82
C GLN A 327 -24.47 -4.83 32.26
N PHE A 328 -24.72 -4.50 30.95
CA PHE A 328 -26.02 -4.77 30.36
C PHE A 328 -26.30 -6.26 30.26
N GLU A 329 -27.46 -6.66 30.79
CA GLU A 329 -27.99 -8.02 30.67
C GLU A 329 -29.48 -7.99 30.31
N PHE A 330 -29.92 -9.01 29.57
CA PHE A 330 -31.31 -9.23 29.34
C PHE A 330 -31.97 -9.79 30.62
N THR A 331 -33.08 -9.22 31.02
CA THR A 331 -33.90 -9.63 32.12
C THR A 331 -35.28 -10.07 31.61
N ALA A 332 -36.08 -10.68 32.43
CA ALA A 332 -37.46 -11.06 32.08
C ALA A 332 -38.30 -9.85 31.59
N ASP A 333 -38.02 -8.65 32.15
CA ASP A 333 -38.76 -7.42 31.84
C ASP A 333 -38.40 -6.81 30.50
N ASN A 334 -37.12 -6.94 30.04
CA ASN A 334 -36.63 -6.27 28.83
C ASN A 334 -36.43 -7.23 27.64
N LEU A 335 -36.43 -8.54 27.87
CA LEU A 335 -36.22 -9.56 26.83
C LEU A 335 -37.32 -9.52 25.76
N GLY A 336 -38.54 -9.29 26.15
CA GLY A 336 -39.71 -9.20 25.26
C GLY A 336 -39.54 -8.08 24.22
N ASP A 337 -39.04 -6.94 24.67
CA ASP A 337 -38.78 -5.79 23.80
C ASP A 337 -37.63 -6.09 22.84
N ALA A 338 -36.54 -6.67 23.34
CA ALA A 338 -35.36 -7.08 22.53
C ALA A 338 -35.76 -8.08 21.43
N VAL A 339 -36.51 -9.10 21.78
CA VAL A 339 -37.04 -10.10 20.80
C VAL A 339 -37.91 -9.43 19.74
N SER A 340 -38.80 -8.52 20.18
CA SER A 340 -39.68 -7.77 19.27
C SER A 340 -38.84 -6.90 18.28
N ILE A 341 -37.79 -6.21 18.75
CA ILE A 341 -36.89 -5.43 17.94
C ILE A 341 -36.18 -6.33 16.89
N CYS A 342 -35.57 -7.44 17.32
CA CYS A 342 -34.90 -8.38 16.42
C CYS A 342 -35.83 -8.95 15.33
N ARG A 343 -37.09 -9.25 15.70
CA ARG A 343 -38.13 -9.75 14.76
C ARG A 343 -38.57 -8.67 13.77
N GLN A 344 -38.82 -7.43 14.26
CA GLN A 344 -39.18 -6.31 13.39
C GLN A 344 -38.08 -5.99 12.37
N LEU A 345 -36.83 -6.18 12.77
CA LEU A 345 -35.66 -5.98 11.92
C LEU A 345 -35.26 -7.23 11.10
N ASP A 346 -36.13 -8.27 11.06
CA ASP A 346 -35.91 -9.52 10.31
C ASP A 346 -34.55 -10.18 10.57
N GLY A 347 -33.94 -9.96 11.74
CA GLY A 347 -32.61 -10.49 12.07
C GLY A 347 -31.46 -9.88 11.23
N MET A 348 -31.67 -8.75 10.58
CA MET A 348 -30.63 -8.09 9.76
C MET A 348 -29.55 -7.48 10.64
N PRO A 349 -28.28 -7.92 10.52
CA PRO A 349 -27.20 -7.46 11.42
C PRO A 349 -27.05 -5.94 11.47
N LEU A 350 -26.94 -5.28 10.33
CA LEU A 350 -26.75 -3.83 10.27
C LEU A 350 -27.93 -3.07 10.87
N ALA A 351 -29.15 -3.53 10.62
CA ALA A 351 -30.35 -2.89 11.19
C ALA A 351 -30.39 -3.05 12.73
N ILE A 352 -29.98 -4.19 13.25
CA ILE A 352 -29.85 -4.45 14.70
C ILE A 352 -28.78 -3.55 15.32
N GLU A 353 -27.61 -3.36 14.66
CA GLU A 353 -26.55 -2.46 15.14
C GLU A 353 -27.02 -1.00 15.19
N LEU A 354 -27.73 -0.54 14.16
CA LEU A 354 -28.31 0.81 14.12
C LEU A 354 -29.36 1.00 15.23
N ALA A 355 -30.21 0.01 15.47
CA ALA A 355 -31.16 0.05 16.54
C ALA A 355 -30.50 0.04 17.93
N ALA A 356 -29.47 -0.79 18.12
CA ALA A 356 -28.68 -0.85 19.36
C ALA A 356 -28.08 0.51 19.72
N GLY A 357 -27.55 1.26 18.74
CA GLY A 357 -27.02 2.60 18.92
C GLY A 357 -28.05 3.65 19.42
N ARG A 358 -29.36 3.32 19.38
CA ARG A 358 -30.43 4.20 19.84
C ARG A 358 -31.00 3.82 21.21
N VAL A 359 -30.67 2.64 21.69
CA VAL A 359 -31.15 2.16 23.00
C VAL A 359 -30.72 3.07 24.18
N PRO A 360 -29.49 3.65 24.20
CA PRO A 360 -29.09 4.56 25.25
C PRO A 360 -29.98 5.79 25.38
N LEU A 361 -30.51 6.26 24.27
CA LEU A 361 -31.37 7.45 24.24
C LEU A 361 -32.87 7.14 24.54
N LEU A 362 -33.38 6.02 24.03
CA LEU A 362 -34.82 5.73 23.99
C LEU A 362 -35.21 4.55 24.89
N GLY A 363 -34.26 3.77 25.39
CA GLY A 363 -34.55 2.48 26.00
C GLY A 363 -35.06 1.43 24.99
N LEU A 364 -35.07 0.15 25.34
CA LEU A 364 -35.56 -0.94 24.48
C LEU A 364 -37.01 -0.76 24.12
N ALA A 365 -37.87 -0.41 25.09
CA ALA A 365 -39.32 -0.18 24.88
C ALA A 365 -39.58 0.98 23.90
N GLY A 366 -38.83 2.07 24.03
CA GLY A 366 -38.92 3.21 23.14
C GLY A 366 -38.49 2.92 21.71
N VAL A 367 -37.40 2.17 21.54
CA VAL A 367 -36.93 1.69 20.23
C VAL A 367 -37.96 0.78 19.57
N ARG A 368 -38.53 -0.19 20.32
CA ARG A 368 -39.60 -1.08 19.83
C ARG A 368 -40.82 -0.31 19.35
N ALA A 369 -41.29 0.67 20.15
CA ALA A 369 -42.49 1.45 19.83
C ALA A 369 -42.30 2.23 18.53
N ARG A 370 -41.16 2.93 18.37
CA ARG A 370 -40.86 3.74 17.18
C ARG A 370 -40.63 2.92 15.92
N LEU A 371 -39.95 1.76 16.02
CA LEU A 371 -39.85 0.83 14.91
C LEU A 371 -41.25 0.34 14.47
N GLY A 372 -42.16 0.04 15.42
CA GLY A 372 -43.53 -0.37 15.13
C GLY A 372 -44.36 0.70 14.42
N GLU A 373 -44.20 1.99 14.76
CA GLU A 373 -44.83 3.11 14.07
C GLU A 373 -44.33 3.25 12.63
N MET A 374 -43.02 3.21 12.43
CA MET A 374 -42.37 3.37 11.11
C MET A 374 -42.78 2.25 10.15
N PHE A 375 -42.81 0.99 10.60
CA PHE A 375 -43.21 -0.14 9.77
C PHE A 375 -44.69 -0.15 9.43
N ARG A 376 -45.55 0.44 10.24
CA ARG A 376 -46.97 0.60 9.90
C ARG A 376 -47.19 1.59 8.76
N LEU A 377 -46.35 2.60 8.64
CA LEU A 377 -46.38 3.58 7.53
C LEU A 377 -45.87 3.02 6.20
N LEU A 378 -45.10 1.94 6.24
CA LEU A 378 -44.44 1.33 5.06
C LEU A 378 -45.17 0.07 4.53
N THR A 379 -46.21 -0.45 5.19
CA THR A 379 -46.94 -1.66 4.79
C THR A 379 -48.01 -1.37 3.72
N GLY A 380 -47.57 -0.99 2.53
CA GLY A 380 -48.32 -1.08 1.29
C GLY A 380 -47.70 -2.12 0.38
N ASP A 381 -48.43 -3.16 0.06
CA ASP A 381 -48.18 -4.26 -0.88
C ASP A 381 -46.81 -4.35 -1.54
N ALA A 382 -45.96 -5.29 -1.12
CA ALA A 382 -44.84 -5.80 -1.94
C ALA A 382 -44.17 -7.10 -1.41
N ARG A 383 -43.71 -7.92 -2.34
CA ARG A 383 -43.20 -9.30 -2.18
C ARG A 383 -41.93 -9.40 -1.34
N VAL A 384 -41.67 -10.56 -0.71
CA VAL A 384 -40.67 -10.85 0.34
C VAL A 384 -39.22 -10.36 0.07
N ARG A 385 -38.79 -10.23 -1.16
CA ARG A 385 -37.44 -9.72 -1.52
C ARG A 385 -37.35 -8.19 -1.36
N LEU A 386 -38.42 -7.49 -1.65
CA LEU A 386 -38.56 -6.03 -1.46
C LEU A 386 -38.60 -5.63 0.04
N ARG A 387 -39.16 -6.48 0.92
CA ARG A 387 -39.25 -6.18 2.37
C ARG A 387 -37.87 -5.97 3.03
N ARG A 388 -36.85 -6.76 2.69
CA ARG A 388 -35.53 -6.66 3.32
C ARG A 388 -34.77 -5.39 2.95
N HIS A 389 -34.81 -4.99 1.68
CA HIS A 389 -34.25 -3.68 1.27
C HIS A 389 -35.02 -2.53 1.89
N GLN A 390 -36.35 -2.66 2.00
CA GLN A 390 -37.20 -1.68 2.68
C GLN A 390 -36.87 -1.58 4.17
N THR A 391 -36.60 -2.70 4.85
CA THR A 391 -36.23 -2.72 6.27
C THR A 391 -34.91 -2.03 6.55
N LEU A 392 -33.87 -2.28 5.74
CA LEU A 392 -32.57 -1.62 5.90
C LEU A 392 -32.67 -0.14 5.57
N ARG A 393 -33.35 0.21 4.47
CA ARG A 393 -33.56 1.60 4.09
C ARG A 393 -34.36 2.35 5.17
N ALA A 394 -35.40 1.74 5.68
CA ALA A 394 -36.19 2.31 6.80
C ALA A 394 -35.34 2.53 8.06
N ALA A 395 -34.45 1.59 8.39
CA ALA A 395 -33.53 1.74 9.52
C ALA A 395 -32.52 2.88 9.31
N LEU A 396 -32.04 3.05 8.09
CA LEU A 396 -31.14 4.17 7.73
C LEU A 396 -31.90 5.49 7.74
N ASP A 397 -33.12 5.57 7.14
CA ASP A 397 -33.96 6.75 7.15
C ASP A 397 -34.29 7.19 8.60
N TRP A 398 -34.64 6.25 9.45
CA TRP A 398 -34.88 6.53 10.86
C TRP A 398 -33.65 7.02 11.60
N SER A 399 -32.49 6.35 11.37
CA SER A 399 -31.22 6.77 11.96
C SER A 399 -30.83 8.17 11.50
N TYR A 400 -31.04 8.49 10.23
CA TYR A 400 -30.74 9.80 9.64
C TYR A 400 -31.65 10.90 10.18
N GLN A 401 -32.98 10.64 10.35
CA GLN A 401 -33.91 11.59 10.92
C GLN A 401 -33.63 11.94 12.39
N LEU A 402 -32.96 11.08 13.12
CA LEU A 402 -32.53 11.32 14.51
C LEU A 402 -31.17 12.04 14.61
N LEU A 403 -30.55 12.37 13.49
CA LEU A 403 -29.35 13.19 13.44
C LEU A 403 -29.75 14.66 13.47
N ASP A 404 -28.91 15.46 14.13
CA ASP A 404 -29.03 16.92 13.99
C ASP A 404 -28.49 17.39 12.61
N ALA A 405 -28.66 18.66 12.29
CA ALA A 405 -28.29 19.20 10.99
C ALA A 405 -26.79 19.13 10.72
N SER A 406 -25.92 19.22 11.73
CA SER A 406 -24.46 19.10 11.57
C SER A 406 -24.04 17.66 11.30
N GLU A 407 -24.63 16.71 12.02
CA GLU A 407 -24.41 15.27 11.82
C GLU A 407 -24.89 14.82 10.43
N GLN A 408 -26.06 15.28 9.98
CA GLN A 408 -26.61 14.96 8.66
C GLN A 408 -25.68 15.47 7.55
N ARG A 409 -25.23 16.74 7.65
CA ARG A 409 -24.28 17.32 6.69
C ARG A 409 -22.96 16.55 6.65
N LEU A 410 -22.36 16.28 7.82
CA LEU A 410 -21.10 15.55 7.88
C LEU A 410 -21.24 14.15 7.31
N LEU A 411 -22.27 13.40 7.69
CA LEU A 411 -22.52 12.05 7.16
C LEU A 411 -22.63 12.06 5.62
N CYS A 412 -23.39 13.01 5.06
CA CYS A 412 -23.57 13.14 3.62
C CYS A 412 -22.24 13.45 2.92
N ARG A 413 -21.45 14.38 3.46
CA ARG A 413 -20.14 14.73 2.91
C ARG A 413 -19.13 13.56 3.01
N LEU A 414 -19.13 12.81 4.10
CA LEU A 414 -18.28 11.61 4.26
C LEU A 414 -18.61 10.52 3.25
N GLY A 415 -19.82 10.50 2.69
CA GLY A 415 -20.24 9.60 1.61
C GLY A 415 -19.42 9.75 0.34
N THR A 416 -18.75 10.89 0.12
CA THR A 416 -17.92 11.14 -1.08
C THR A 416 -16.58 10.40 -1.05
N PHE A 417 -16.14 9.93 0.10
CA PHE A 417 -14.91 9.14 0.18
C PHE A 417 -15.07 7.75 -0.43
N ASN A 418 -14.06 7.34 -1.20
CA ASN A 418 -13.93 6.01 -1.77
C ASN A 418 -13.03 5.15 -0.88
N GLY A 419 -13.63 4.41 0.06
CA GLY A 419 -12.90 3.60 1.02
C GLY A 419 -12.66 4.33 2.36
N SER A 420 -11.55 4.02 3.03
CA SER A 420 -11.24 4.61 4.32
C SER A 420 -10.64 6.01 4.20
N PHE A 421 -10.82 6.82 5.23
CA PHE A 421 -10.31 8.19 5.29
C PHE A 421 -9.73 8.50 6.68
N GLY A 422 -8.79 9.43 6.73
CA GLY A 422 -8.14 9.86 7.96
C GLY A 422 -8.79 11.12 8.55
N LEU A 423 -8.46 11.40 9.80
CA LEU A 423 -8.95 12.58 10.50
C LEU A 423 -8.64 13.91 9.79
N PRO A 424 -7.44 14.10 9.20
CA PRO A 424 -7.17 15.32 8.44
C PRO A 424 -8.16 15.55 7.29
N ALA A 425 -8.55 14.49 6.57
CA ALA A 425 -9.53 14.60 5.49
C ALA A 425 -10.95 14.90 6.02
N VAL A 426 -11.34 14.34 7.16
CA VAL A 426 -12.63 14.66 7.81
C VAL A 426 -12.74 16.13 8.17
N ARG A 427 -11.66 16.73 8.70
CA ARG A 427 -11.62 18.16 9.03
C ARG A 427 -11.81 19.03 7.79
N GLU A 428 -11.09 18.72 6.73
CA GLU A 428 -11.13 19.49 5.48
C GLU A 428 -12.49 19.42 4.78
N ILE A 429 -13.18 18.28 4.84
CA ILE A 429 -14.49 18.10 4.19
C ILE A 429 -15.66 18.54 5.09
N GLY A 430 -15.51 18.36 6.40
CA GLY A 430 -16.56 18.59 7.39
C GLY A 430 -16.74 20.06 7.78
N ALA A 431 -15.63 20.81 7.91
CA ALA A 431 -15.69 22.19 8.39
C ALA A 431 -16.36 23.14 7.39
N ASP A 432 -17.34 23.89 7.86
CA ASP A 432 -17.86 25.06 7.15
C ASP A 432 -17.08 26.33 7.58
N PRO A 433 -17.08 27.41 6.78
CA PRO A 433 -16.39 28.63 7.15
C PRO A 433 -16.83 29.15 8.52
N GLY A 434 -15.89 29.20 9.48
CA GLY A 434 -16.13 29.64 10.85
C GLY A 434 -16.46 28.54 11.86
N GLU A 435 -16.58 27.28 11.44
CA GLU A 435 -16.69 26.14 12.36
C GLU A 435 -15.33 25.77 12.94
N ASP A 436 -15.29 25.43 14.25
CA ASP A 436 -14.09 24.95 14.93
C ASP A 436 -13.85 23.47 14.59
N ASP A 437 -12.59 23.11 14.42
CA ASP A 437 -12.13 21.74 14.24
C ASP A 437 -12.70 20.77 15.29
N TRP A 438 -12.90 21.24 16.53
CA TRP A 438 -13.46 20.45 17.61
C TRP A 438 -14.93 20.07 17.39
N GLN A 439 -15.72 20.95 16.79
CA GLN A 439 -17.14 20.66 16.46
C GLN A 439 -17.23 19.52 15.44
N VAL A 440 -16.36 19.51 14.43
CA VAL A 440 -16.31 18.44 13.44
C VAL A 440 -15.91 17.11 14.09
N LEU A 441 -14.99 17.14 15.08
CA LEU A 441 -14.57 15.95 15.83
C LEU A 441 -15.68 15.41 16.71
N ASP A 442 -16.38 16.27 17.42
CA ASP A 442 -17.52 15.88 18.26
C ASP A 442 -18.65 15.28 17.41
N THR A 443 -18.93 15.88 16.25
CA THR A 443 -19.91 15.38 15.28
C THR A 443 -19.49 14.02 14.73
N LEU A 444 -18.21 13.83 14.38
CA LEU A 444 -17.69 12.53 13.97
C LEU A 444 -17.81 11.48 15.08
N GLY A 445 -17.48 11.85 16.33
CA GLY A 445 -17.64 11.00 17.51
C GLY A 445 -19.08 10.54 17.68
N SER A 446 -20.04 11.45 17.56
CA SER A 446 -21.46 11.12 17.61
C SER A 446 -21.90 10.18 16.49
N LEU A 447 -21.40 10.34 15.26
CA LEU A 447 -21.70 9.42 14.16
C LEU A 447 -21.11 8.02 14.39
N ILE A 448 -19.94 7.94 15.04
CA ILE A 448 -19.32 6.66 15.45
C ILE A 448 -20.17 5.97 16.51
N ASP A 449 -20.57 6.68 17.56
CA ASP A 449 -21.42 6.17 18.65
C ASP A 449 -22.78 5.66 18.11
N LYS A 450 -23.29 6.31 17.07
CA LYS A 450 -24.52 5.94 16.36
C LYS A 450 -24.33 4.82 15.33
N SER A 451 -23.13 4.23 15.25
CA SER A 451 -22.77 3.14 14.33
C SER A 451 -22.93 3.47 12.84
N LEU A 452 -22.93 4.75 12.48
CA LEU A 452 -22.99 5.21 11.09
C LEU A 452 -21.59 5.34 10.44
N VAL A 453 -20.55 5.53 11.28
CA VAL A 453 -19.14 5.54 10.88
C VAL A 453 -18.40 4.46 11.67
N GLN A 454 -17.54 3.70 11.01
CA GLN A 454 -16.71 2.67 11.64
C GLN A 454 -15.27 3.14 11.79
N VAL A 455 -14.60 2.73 12.89
CA VAL A 455 -13.17 2.93 13.12
C VAL A 455 -12.44 1.64 12.77
N ARG A 456 -11.47 1.69 11.85
CA ARG A 456 -10.71 0.51 11.39
C ARG A 456 -9.39 0.27 12.10
N ASP A 457 -8.68 1.32 12.48
CA ASP A 457 -7.39 1.23 13.16
C ASP A 457 -7.43 2.01 14.47
N GLN A 458 -6.94 1.41 15.55
CA GLN A 458 -6.89 2.07 16.86
C GLN A 458 -5.58 2.82 17.09
N LEU A 459 -4.50 2.44 16.41
CA LEU A 459 -3.19 3.08 16.55
C LEU A 459 -3.04 4.30 15.65
N SER A 460 -3.61 4.24 14.45
CA SER A 460 -3.71 5.35 13.50
C SER A 460 -5.14 5.40 12.97
N PRO A 461 -6.06 6.09 13.69
CA PRO A 461 -7.48 5.99 13.41
C PRO A 461 -7.83 6.31 11.97
N ARG A 462 -8.38 5.30 11.29
CA ARG A 462 -9.00 5.43 9.97
C ARG A 462 -10.48 5.14 10.08
N TYR A 463 -11.26 5.92 9.38
CA TYR A 463 -12.72 5.87 9.40
C TYR A 463 -13.24 5.32 8.09
N LEU A 464 -14.41 4.71 8.15
CA LEU A 464 -15.05 4.10 6.99
C LEU A 464 -16.57 4.18 7.14
N LEU A 465 -17.28 4.46 6.05
CA LEU A 465 -18.70 4.17 5.94
C LEU A 465 -18.89 2.78 5.33
N LEU A 466 -19.82 2.00 5.89
CA LEU A 466 -20.27 0.81 5.18
C LEU A 466 -20.88 1.20 3.84
N GLU A 467 -20.70 0.39 2.80
CA GLU A 467 -21.11 0.72 1.43
C GLU A 467 -22.60 1.11 1.35
N THR A 468 -23.46 0.41 2.11
CA THR A 468 -24.89 0.76 2.21
C THR A 468 -25.14 2.13 2.84
N THR A 469 -24.36 2.49 3.86
CA THR A 469 -24.44 3.81 4.52
C THR A 469 -23.87 4.88 3.59
N ARG A 470 -22.79 4.57 2.86
CA ARG A 470 -22.18 5.44 1.86
C ARG A 470 -23.16 5.75 0.72
N ALA A 471 -23.75 4.71 0.13
CA ALA A 471 -24.75 4.87 -0.94
C ALA A 471 -25.96 5.70 -0.47
N TYR A 472 -26.43 5.47 0.75
CA TYR A 472 -27.50 6.26 1.35
C TYR A 472 -27.09 7.73 1.55
N ALA A 473 -25.89 7.99 2.06
CA ALA A 473 -25.36 9.34 2.27
C ALA A 473 -25.26 10.11 0.94
N LEU A 474 -24.75 9.46 -0.12
CA LEU A 474 -24.68 10.03 -1.47
C LEU A 474 -26.08 10.35 -2.06
N GLU A 475 -27.07 9.46 -1.85
CA GLU A 475 -28.45 9.73 -2.26
C GLU A 475 -29.02 10.96 -1.54
N ARG A 476 -28.79 11.08 -0.24
CA ARG A 476 -29.20 12.28 0.54
C ARG A 476 -28.50 13.54 0.06
N LEU A 477 -27.21 13.43 -0.24
CA LEU A 477 -26.42 14.53 -0.82
C LEU A 477 -26.98 14.99 -2.18
N ALA A 478 -27.37 14.03 -3.03
CA ALA A 478 -27.98 14.30 -4.32
C ALA A 478 -29.37 14.99 -4.18
N LEU A 479 -30.20 14.52 -3.23
CA LEU A 479 -31.49 15.14 -2.93
C LEU A 479 -31.37 16.56 -2.39
N ALA A 480 -30.27 16.85 -1.66
CA ALA A 480 -29.94 18.19 -1.20
C ALA A 480 -29.38 19.11 -2.31
N GLY A 481 -29.03 18.56 -3.48
CA GLY A 481 -28.40 19.32 -4.56
C GLY A 481 -26.95 19.71 -4.30
N GLU A 482 -26.28 19.12 -3.30
CA GLU A 482 -24.93 19.48 -2.83
C GLU A 482 -23.82 18.56 -3.38
N THR A 483 -24.14 17.63 -4.25
CA THR A 483 -23.19 16.58 -4.72
C THR A 483 -21.91 17.18 -5.30
N GLU A 484 -22.03 18.14 -6.23
CA GLU A 484 -20.85 18.73 -6.88
C GLU A 484 -19.98 19.52 -5.92
N ALA A 485 -20.59 20.27 -5.00
CA ALA A 485 -19.87 21.01 -3.98
C ALA A 485 -19.12 20.08 -3.00
N ALA A 486 -19.73 18.96 -2.64
CA ALA A 486 -19.10 17.97 -1.76
C ALA A 486 -17.97 17.21 -2.47
N LEU A 487 -18.12 16.85 -3.75
CA LEU A 487 -17.06 16.23 -4.55
C LEU A 487 -15.88 17.18 -4.76
N ALA A 488 -16.14 18.49 -4.98
CA ALA A 488 -15.10 19.50 -5.03
C ALA A 488 -14.32 19.57 -3.72
N ARG A 489 -15.02 19.63 -2.58
CA ARG A 489 -14.39 19.61 -1.24
C ARG A 489 -13.56 18.33 -1.02
N HIS A 490 -14.07 17.18 -1.44
CA HIS A 490 -13.36 15.91 -1.35
C HIS A 490 -12.05 15.95 -2.17
N ALA A 491 -12.08 16.46 -3.40
CA ALA A 491 -10.92 16.56 -4.26
C ALA A 491 -9.84 17.48 -3.65
N HIS A 492 -10.24 18.65 -3.17
CA HIS A 492 -9.33 19.61 -2.50
C HIS A 492 -8.79 19.04 -1.19
N ALA A 493 -9.64 18.42 -0.35
CA ALA A 493 -9.22 17.79 0.90
C ALA A 493 -8.18 16.68 0.65
N THR A 494 -8.45 15.82 -0.32
CA THR A 494 -7.53 14.73 -0.70
C THR A 494 -6.19 15.28 -1.19
N SER A 495 -6.21 16.28 -2.07
CA SER A 495 -4.99 16.96 -2.56
C SER A 495 -4.18 17.58 -1.42
N LYS A 496 -4.84 18.28 -0.49
CA LYS A 496 -4.19 18.92 0.67
C LYS A 496 -3.57 17.90 1.61
N VAL A 497 -4.29 16.81 1.93
CA VAL A 497 -3.80 15.72 2.79
C VAL A 497 -2.58 15.05 2.16
N CYS A 498 -2.65 14.73 0.87
CA CYS A 498 -1.53 14.11 0.16
C CYS A 498 -0.32 15.05 0.06
N SER A 499 -0.50 16.33 -0.26
CA SER A 499 0.58 17.30 -0.32
C SER A 499 1.24 17.51 1.06
N GLN A 500 0.47 17.45 2.14
CA GLN A 500 1.01 17.50 3.50
C GLN A 500 1.80 16.25 3.85
N ALA A 501 1.27 15.06 3.55
CA ALA A 501 1.95 13.79 3.75
C ALA A 501 3.26 13.70 2.93
N THR A 502 3.27 14.23 1.70
CA THR A 502 4.47 14.34 0.86
C THR A 502 5.54 15.21 1.53
N ARG A 503 5.16 16.38 2.07
CA ARG A 503 6.09 17.24 2.82
C ARG A 503 6.64 16.56 4.08
N GLN A 504 5.83 15.77 4.75
CA GLN A 504 6.20 14.98 5.94
C GLN A 504 6.90 13.67 5.59
N ARG A 505 7.00 13.32 4.29
CA ARG A 505 7.54 12.05 3.79
C ARG A 505 6.82 10.82 4.37
N ASP A 506 5.53 10.97 4.67
CA ASP A 506 4.68 9.88 5.14
C ASP A 506 4.08 9.13 3.95
N THR A 507 4.83 8.17 3.43
CA THR A 507 4.44 7.35 2.28
C THR A 507 3.22 6.47 2.59
N GLN A 508 3.07 6.03 3.84
CA GLN A 508 1.93 5.21 4.24
C GLN A 508 0.62 6.02 4.25
N ALA A 509 0.68 7.28 4.70
CA ALA A 509 -0.48 8.17 4.68
C ALA A 509 -0.96 8.39 3.23
N ILE A 510 -0.05 8.65 2.28
CA ILE A 510 -0.41 8.82 0.86
C ILE A 510 -1.01 7.53 0.30
N TRP A 511 -0.39 6.39 0.61
CA TRP A 511 -0.85 5.08 0.14
C TRP A 511 -2.26 4.75 0.61
N ASN A 512 -2.57 5.09 1.85
CA ASN A 512 -3.89 4.91 2.43
C ASN A 512 -4.99 5.75 1.75
N GLU A 513 -4.61 6.80 1.01
CA GLU A 513 -5.53 7.66 0.25
C GLU A 513 -5.64 7.27 -1.24
N ALA A 514 -5.03 6.18 -1.69
CA ALA A 514 -4.93 5.85 -3.12
C ALA A 514 -6.28 5.85 -3.85
N ALA A 515 -7.32 5.25 -3.26
CA ALA A 515 -8.67 5.24 -3.84
C ALA A 515 -9.29 6.64 -3.89
N ASN A 516 -9.08 7.46 -2.86
CA ASN A 516 -9.55 8.84 -2.81
C ASN A 516 -8.81 9.70 -3.84
N VAL A 517 -7.50 9.49 -4.02
CA VAL A 517 -6.68 10.19 -5.04
C VAL A 517 -7.19 9.90 -6.45
N SER A 518 -7.53 8.65 -6.78
CA SER A 518 -8.07 8.29 -8.09
C SER A 518 -9.41 8.98 -8.38
N ALA A 519 -10.31 9.00 -7.39
CA ALA A 519 -11.61 9.68 -7.51
C ALA A 519 -11.46 11.20 -7.61
N ALA A 520 -10.62 11.80 -6.76
CA ALA A 520 -10.31 13.22 -6.74
C ALA A 520 -9.68 13.69 -8.06
N PHE A 521 -8.73 12.92 -8.59
CA PHE A 521 -8.09 13.18 -9.87
C PHE A 521 -9.11 13.15 -11.03
N ALA A 522 -9.94 12.10 -11.08
CA ALA A 522 -10.98 11.98 -12.13
C ALA A 522 -12.01 13.13 -12.06
N TRP A 523 -12.35 13.59 -10.85
CA TRP A 523 -13.21 14.77 -10.67
C TRP A 523 -12.52 16.04 -11.17
N ALA A 524 -11.28 16.30 -10.76
CA ALA A 524 -10.51 17.48 -11.13
C ALA A 524 -10.33 17.58 -12.66
N MET A 525 -10.03 16.47 -13.33
CA MET A 525 -9.91 16.41 -14.79
C MET A 525 -11.22 16.73 -15.49
N ARG A 526 -12.35 16.18 -15.01
CA ARG A 526 -13.69 16.44 -15.61
C ARG A 526 -14.13 17.89 -15.46
N HIS A 527 -13.80 18.55 -14.36
CA HIS A 527 -14.25 19.91 -14.06
C HIS A 527 -13.20 20.99 -14.43
N GLY A 528 -12.07 20.59 -15.01
CA GLY A 528 -11.01 21.51 -15.40
C GLY A 528 -10.29 22.19 -14.24
N ASP A 529 -10.33 21.59 -13.03
CA ASP A 529 -9.53 22.07 -11.89
C ASP A 529 -8.07 21.66 -12.05
N ARG A 530 -7.35 22.50 -12.83
CA ARG A 530 -5.95 22.28 -13.19
C ARG A 530 -5.04 22.16 -11.98
N SER A 531 -5.24 22.99 -10.97
CA SER A 531 -4.41 23.04 -9.77
C SER A 531 -4.46 21.73 -9.00
N THR A 532 -5.68 21.25 -8.72
CA THR A 532 -5.91 20.00 -8.01
C THR A 532 -5.43 18.79 -8.84
N ALA A 533 -5.71 18.77 -10.15
CA ALA A 533 -5.27 17.69 -11.03
C ALA A 533 -3.73 17.56 -11.07
N ILE A 534 -3.02 18.68 -11.26
CA ILE A 534 -1.54 18.69 -11.28
C ILE A 534 -0.97 18.26 -9.93
N ALA A 535 -1.49 18.80 -8.81
CA ALA A 535 -1.02 18.43 -7.47
C ALA A 535 -1.18 16.92 -7.22
N LEU A 536 -2.35 16.36 -7.52
CA LEU A 536 -2.61 14.93 -7.35
C LEU A 536 -1.78 14.04 -8.28
N ALA A 537 -1.46 14.51 -9.50
CA ALA A 537 -0.60 13.77 -10.41
C ALA A 537 0.88 13.79 -9.98
N VAL A 538 1.39 14.94 -9.51
CA VAL A 538 2.82 15.17 -9.27
C VAL A 538 3.25 14.75 -7.86
N ASP A 539 2.50 15.17 -6.82
CA ASP A 539 2.90 14.96 -5.42
C ASP A 539 2.92 13.48 -5.01
N ASN A 540 2.14 12.65 -5.69
CA ASN A 540 1.97 11.23 -5.34
C ASN A 540 2.81 10.26 -6.18
N CYS A 541 3.51 10.75 -7.21
CA CYS A 541 4.27 9.91 -8.15
C CYS A 541 5.18 8.89 -7.48
N VAL A 542 5.99 9.31 -6.51
CA VAL A 542 6.98 8.44 -5.85
C VAL A 542 6.31 7.29 -5.12
N VAL A 543 5.21 7.57 -4.41
CA VAL A 543 4.53 6.58 -3.58
C VAL A 543 3.82 5.54 -4.44
N PHE A 544 3.11 5.99 -5.47
CA PHE A 544 2.46 5.07 -6.40
C PHE A 544 3.46 4.25 -7.23
N ALA A 545 4.58 4.85 -7.61
CA ALA A 545 5.65 4.13 -8.27
C ALA A 545 6.30 3.07 -7.35
N LEU A 546 6.53 3.39 -6.07
CA LEU A 546 7.01 2.42 -5.08
C LEU A 546 6.01 1.29 -4.84
N GLY A 547 4.73 1.54 -5.02
CA GLY A 547 3.65 0.54 -4.99
C GLY A 547 3.45 -0.20 -6.30
N GLY A 548 4.26 0.05 -7.34
CA GLY A 548 4.19 -0.65 -8.62
C GLY A 548 3.16 -0.12 -9.61
N LEU A 549 2.54 1.02 -9.32
CA LEU A 549 1.55 1.65 -10.22
C LEU A 549 2.21 2.60 -11.24
N PHE A 550 3.35 2.21 -11.80
CA PHE A 550 4.11 3.03 -12.77
C PHE A 550 3.26 3.47 -13.96
N GLY A 551 2.43 2.56 -14.48
CA GLY A 551 1.53 2.86 -15.59
C GLY A 551 0.53 3.96 -15.24
N GLU A 552 -0.15 3.84 -14.11
CA GLU A 552 -1.13 4.83 -13.66
C GLU A 552 -0.48 6.19 -13.37
N VAL A 553 0.75 6.19 -12.84
CA VAL A 553 1.53 7.43 -12.65
C VAL A 553 1.80 8.11 -13.98
N LEU A 554 2.29 7.37 -14.98
CA LEU A 554 2.59 7.93 -16.29
C LEU A 554 1.33 8.43 -17.00
N ASP A 555 0.23 7.66 -16.95
CA ASP A 555 -1.05 8.05 -17.55
C ASP A 555 -1.58 9.35 -16.93
N ARG A 556 -1.47 9.52 -15.62
CA ARG A 556 -1.84 10.78 -14.92
C ARG A 556 -0.94 11.94 -15.31
N LEU A 557 0.38 11.72 -15.40
CA LEU A 557 1.32 12.74 -15.85
C LEU A 557 1.03 13.17 -17.29
N LEU A 558 0.76 12.21 -18.19
CA LEU A 558 0.40 12.52 -19.58
C LEU A 558 -0.93 13.27 -19.68
N ALA A 559 -1.93 12.89 -18.86
CA ALA A 559 -3.22 13.55 -18.83
C ALA A 559 -3.15 15.02 -18.39
N VAL A 560 -2.29 15.35 -17.42
CA VAL A 560 -2.11 16.76 -16.98
C VAL A 560 -1.13 17.55 -17.85
N GLY A 561 -0.42 16.91 -18.77
CA GLY A 561 0.55 17.56 -19.65
C GLY A 561 0.03 18.83 -20.33
N PRO A 562 -1.19 18.85 -20.92
CA PRO A 562 -1.78 20.05 -21.53
C PRO A 562 -2.04 21.21 -20.54
N PHE A 563 -1.99 20.95 -19.23
CA PHE A 563 -2.20 21.96 -18.20
C PHE A 563 -0.89 22.62 -17.72
N ILE A 564 0.27 22.09 -18.13
CA ILE A 564 1.57 22.59 -17.71
C ILE A 564 1.94 23.77 -18.61
N ASP A 565 1.58 24.95 -18.18
CA ASP A 565 1.87 26.24 -18.84
C ASP A 565 2.56 27.21 -17.88
N ASP A 566 2.83 28.43 -18.32
CA ASP A 566 3.52 29.48 -17.54
C ASP A 566 2.77 29.89 -16.26
N GLY A 567 1.49 29.54 -16.12
CA GLY A 567 0.69 29.79 -14.92
C GLY A 567 0.93 28.80 -13.79
N VAL A 568 1.61 27.67 -14.07
CA VAL A 568 1.92 26.66 -13.06
C VAL A 568 3.12 27.09 -12.23
N PRO A 569 3.09 26.95 -10.87
CA PRO A 569 4.24 27.25 -10.05
C PRO A 569 5.50 26.53 -10.53
N THR A 570 6.59 27.26 -10.71
CA THR A 570 7.85 26.75 -11.30
C THR A 570 8.34 25.46 -10.61
N ALA A 571 8.18 25.36 -9.29
CA ALA A 571 8.56 24.16 -8.54
C ALA A 571 7.72 22.94 -8.93
N GLN A 572 6.43 23.11 -9.16
CA GLN A 572 5.53 22.05 -9.54
C GLN A 572 5.74 21.63 -11.00
N ALA A 573 5.94 22.61 -11.91
CA ALA A 573 6.31 22.34 -13.29
C ALA A 573 7.65 21.57 -13.37
N ALA A 574 8.65 21.98 -12.58
CA ALA A 574 9.94 21.28 -12.52
C ALA A 574 9.80 19.82 -12.07
N GLN A 575 8.98 19.57 -11.03
CA GLN A 575 8.69 18.21 -10.57
C GLN A 575 7.94 17.39 -11.62
N TYR A 576 6.94 17.98 -12.28
CA TYR A 576 6.21 17.32 -13.38
C TYR A 576 7.18 16.82 -14.45
N TRP A 577 8.05 17.70 -14.99
CA TRP A 577 9.00 17.33 -16.03
C TRP A 577 10.02 16.30 -15.56
N GLN A 578 10.45 16.38 -14.30
CA GLN A 578 11.35 15.39 -13.71
C GLN A 578 10.71 14.00 -13.66
N TRP A 579 9.46 13.91 -13.19
CA TRP A 579 8.76 12.63 -13.10
C TRP A 579 8.37 12.08 -14.47
N LEU A 580 7.95 12.94 -15.39
CA LEU A 580 7.67 12.52 -16.77
C LEU A 580 8.91 11.89 -17.43
N GLY A 581 10.07 12.53 -17.31
CA GLY A 581 11.32 11.99 -17.83
C GLY A 581 11.76 10.72 -17.12
N ARG A 582 11.51 10.60 -15.81
CA ARG A 582 11.88 9.41 -15.04
C ARG A 582 11.02 8.20 -15.35
N PHE A 583 9.70 8.36 -15.37
CA PHE A 583 8.76 7.24 -15.56
C PHE A 583 8.46 6.95 -17.03
N GLY A 584 8.76 7.86 -17.94
CA GLY A 584 8.69 7.62 -19.36
C GLY A 584 9.83 6.75 -19.90
N ASN A 585 10.95 6.66 -19.18
CA ASN A 585 12.17 5.97 -19.66
C ASN A 585 12.04 4.43 -19.66
N ASP A 586 11.01 3.87 -19.05
CA ASP A 586 10.77 2.42 -19.01
C ASP A 586 10.07 1.89 -20.30
N GLY A 587 10.34 2.52 -21.46
CA GLY A 587 9.91 2.08 -22.80
C GLY A 587 8.53 2.56 -23.26
N ARG A 588 7.82 3.36 -22.44
CA ARG A 588 6.49 3.93 -22.80
C ARG A 588 6.56 5.25 -23.52
N LEU A 589 7.65 5.99 -23.36
CA LEU A 589 7.95 7.20 -24.11
C LEU A 589 9.27 7.02 -24.86
N PRO A 590 9.41 7.62 -26.05
CA PRO A 590 10.69 7.67 -26.73
C PRO A 590 11.78 8.27 -25.82
N ALA A 591 12.94 7.64 -25.75
CA ALA A 591 14.03 8.06 -24.87
C ALA A 591 14.44 9.53 -25.09
N ARG A 592 14.34 10.01 -26.33
CA ARG A 592 14.54 11.42 -26.67
C ARG A 592 13.60 12.36 -25.90
N ARG A 593 12.30 12.00 -25.81
CA ARG A 593 11.31 12.79 -25.06
C ARG A 593 11.61 12.82 -23.56
N CYS A 594 12.14 11.72 -23.03
CA CYS A 594 12.59 11.66 -21.63
C CYS A 594 13.76 12.59 -21.37
N VAL A 595 14.75 12.62 -22.28
CA VAL A 595 15.89 13.56 -22.20
C VAL A 595 15.41 15.02 -22.25
N GLU A 596 14.51 15.36 -23.18
CA GLU A 596 13.94 16.72 -23.30
C GLU A 596 13.20 17.14 -22.02
N ALA A 597 12.40 16.24 -21.45
CA ALA A 597 11.70 16.50 -20.18
C ALA A 597 12.68 16.73 -19.01
N LEU A 598 13.73 15.93 -18.93
CA LEU A 598 14.75 16.07 -17.87
C LEU A 598 15.59 17.34 -18.04
N CYS A 599 15.91 17.76 -19.26
CA CYS A 599 16.55 19.05 -19.53
C CYS A 599 15.69 20.23 -19.07
N THR A 600 14.39 20.17 -19.35
CA THR A 600 13.44 21.20 -18.90
C THR A 600 13.36 21.24 -17.37
N ALA A 601 13.23 20.09 -16.71
CA ALA A 601 13.24 19.98 -15.26
C ALA A 601 14.52 20.56 -14.64
N GLU A 602 15.66 20.20 -15.21
CA GLU A 602 16.98 20.65 -14.78
C GLU A 602 17.10 22.19 -14.85
N SER A 603 16.66 22.78 -15.95
CA SER A 603 16.66 24.24 -16.13
C SER A 603 15.80 24.94 -15.08
N LEU A 604 14.59 24.43 -14.84
CA LEU A 604 13.66 24.97 -13.83
C LEU A 604 14.21 24.83 -12.41
N PHE A 605 14.80 23.67 -12.07
CA PHE A 605 15.43 23.49 -10.75
C PHE A 605 16.68 24.36 -10.55
N ARG A 606 17.43 24.69 -11.61
CA ARG A 606 18.53 25.66 -11.53
C ARG A 606 18.00 27.06 -11.22
N GLN A 607 16.92 27.49 -11.89
CA GLN A 607 16.27 28.79 -11.61
C GLN A 607 15.80 28.88 -10.14
N LEU A 608 15.35 27.74 -9.56
CA LEU A 608 14.94 27.65 -8.16
C LEU A 608 16.11 27.51 -7.17
N GLY A 609 17.34 27.39 -7.63
CA GLY A 609 18.51 27.15 -6.78
C GLY A 609 18.50 25.77 -6.09
N ASN A 610 17.71 24.82 -6.60
CA ASN A 610 17.55 23.50 -5.98
C ASN A 610 18.59 22.50 -6.50
N HIS A 611 19.82 22.60 -5.99
CA HIS A 611 20.96 21.79 -6.40
C HIS A 611 20.74 20.29 -6.28
N ARG A 612 19.97 19.85 -5.29
CA ARG A 612 19.68 18.42 -5.10
C ARG A 612 18.84 17.83 -6.24
N HIS A 613 17.80 18.55 -6.67
CA HIS A 613 16.99 18.12 -7.79
C HIS A 613 17.73 18.26 -9.14
N VAL A 614 18.58 19.27 -9.30
CA VAL A 614 19.47 19.38 -10.46
C VAL A 614 20.35 18.14 -10.56
N HIS A 615 21.04 17.77 -9.47
CA HIS A 615 21.85 16.54 -9.40
C HIS A 615 21.03 15.28 -9.75
N ALA A 616 19.77 15.19 -9.28
CA ALA A 616 18.89 14.07 -9.63
C ALA A 616 18.53 14.07 -11.12
N CYS A 617 18.21 15.23 -11.72
CA CYS A 617 17.93 15.35 -13.15
C CYS A 617 19.13 14.97 -14.02
N LEU A 618 20.33 15.41 -13.66
CA LEU A 618 21.57 15.06 -14.38
C LEU A 618 21.80 13.55 -14.42
N ARG A 619 21.59 12.85 -13.30
CA ARG A 619 21.72 11.40 -13.25
C ARG A 619 20.67 10.68 -14.11
N MET A 620 19.39 11.09 -14.00
CA MET A 620 18.30 10.50 -14.79
C MET A 620 18.49 10.78 -16.28
N ARG A 621 18.99 11.97 -16.64
CA ARG A 621 19.31 12.35 -18.01
C ARG A 621 20.45 11.52 -18.57
N ALA A 622 21.48 11.24 -17.76
CA ALA A 622 22.59 10.37 -18.18
C ALA A 622 22.09 8.95 -18.50
N GLU A 623 21.19 8.39 -17.69
CA GLU A 623 20.56 7.10 -17.93
C GLU A 623 19.77 7.11 -19.26
N ALA A 624 18.90 8.10 -19.48
CA ALA A 624 18.14 8.23 -20.74
C ALA A 624 19.03 8.49 -21.97
N LEU A 625 20.17 9.15 -21.81
CA LEU A 625 21.16 9.36 -22.89
C LEU A 625 21.89 8.06 -23.25
N LEU A 626 22.11 7.17 -22.29
CA LEU A 626 22.66 5.82 -22.56
C LEU A 626 21.70 5.01 -23.44
N ASP A 627 20.39 5.07 -23.15
CA ASP A 627 19.40 4.39 -23.99
C ASP A 627 19.40 4.90 -25.43
N LEU A 628 19.74 6.17 -25.65
CA LEU A 628 19.96 6.76 -26.99
C LEU A 628 21.33 6.45 -27.61
N GLY A 629 22.22 5.77 -26.89
CA GLY A 629 23.61 5.53 -27.33
C GLY A 629 24.52 6.78 -27.29
N GLN A 630 24.07 7.88 -26.67
CA GLN A 630 24.82 9.14 -26.58
C GLN A 630 25.75 9.13 -25.35
N THR A 631 26.76 8.25 -25.40
CA THR A 631 27.63 7.95 -24.26
C THR A 631 28.45 9.14 -23.78
N ASP A 632 28.90 10.01 -24.69
CA ASP A 632 29.69 11.21 -24.33
C ASP A 632 28.83 12.25 -23.63
N ALA A 633 27.60 12.46 -24.10
CA ALA A 633 26.65 13.34 -23.45
C ALA A 633 26.25 12.82 -22.06
N ALA A 634 26.06 11.50 -21.93
CA ALA A 634 25.81 10.85 -20.64
C ALA A 634 26.99 11.03 -19.67
N PHE A 635 28.23 10.89 -20.16
CA PHE A 635 29.42 11.10 -19.35
C PHE A 635 29.52 12.54 -18.84
N ASN A 636 29.28 13.53 -19.72
CA ASN A 636 29.30 14.93 -19.33
C ASN A 636 28.25 15.25 -18.26
N ALA A 637 27.05 14.69 -18.39
CA ALA A 637 25.99 14.88 -17.40
C ALA A 637 26.35 14.26 -16.03
N ILE A 638 26.98 13.08 -16.01
CA ILE A 638 27.43 12.44 -14.78
C ILE A 638 28.62 13.16 -14.15
N ASP A 639 29.55 13.67 -14.98
CA ASP A 639 30.70 14.45 -14.49
C ASP A 639 30.23 15.77 -13.84
N GLU A 640 29.25 16.44 -14.45
CA GLU A 640 28.63 17.63 -13.86
C GLU A 640 27.97 17.29 -12.53
N ALA A 641 27.20 16.19 -12.44
CA ALA A 641 26.61 15.73 -11.19
C ALA A 641 27.68 15.45 -10.13
N ARG A 642 28.82 14.85 -10.51
CA ARG A 642 29.95 14.62 -9.62
C ARG A 642 30.57 15.90 -9.07
N GLN A 643 30.74 16.92 -9.93
CA GLN A 643 31.27 18.23 -9.53
C GLN A 643 30.38 18.97 -8.55
N MET A 644 29.07 18.68 -8.55
CA MET A 644 28.11 19.28 -7.62
C MET A 644 28.16 18.63 -6.22
N GLU A 645 28.82 17.47 -6.06
CA GLU A 645 28.92 16.79 -4.76
C GLU A 645 29.95 17.50 -3.86
N VAL A 646 29.47 18.20 -2.84
CA VAL A 646 30.29 18.83 -1.79
C VAL A 646 30.34 17.96 -0.53
N GLN A 647 31.24 18.31 0.44
CA GLN A 647 31.25 17.64 1.74
C GLN A 647 29.86 17.72 2.39
N GLY A 648 29.30 16.56 2.78
CA GLY A 648 27.94 16.46 3.34
C GLY A 648 26.85 16.09 2.34
N HIS A 649 27.16 15.85 1.08
CA HIS A 649 26.18 15.33 0.12
C HIS A 649 25.66 13.96 0.58
N PRO A 650 24.32 13.68 0.51
CA PRO A 650 23.74 12.46 1.02
C PRO A 650 24.38 11.21 0.40
N PRO A 651 24.83 10.21 1.20
CA PRO A 651 25.44 9.00 0.68
C PRO A 651 24.58 8.24 -0.35
N ALA A 652 23.27 8.28 -0.16
CA ALA A 652 22.31 7.67 -1.08
C ALA A 652 22.32 8.32 -2.48
N ASP A 653 22.50 9.63 -2.59
CA ASP A 653 22.57 10.32 -3.88
C ASP A 653 23.91 10.05 -4.56
N ARG A 654 25.01 9.98 -3.80
CA ARG A 654 26.33 9.55 -4.28
C ARG A 654 26.33 8.11 -4.77
N MET A 655 25.71 7.19 -4.04
CA MET A 655 25.54 5.79 -4.45
C MET A 655 24.82 5.69 -5.81
N ARG A 656 23.71 6.41 -5.97
CA ARG A 656 22.96 6.44 -7.24
C ARG A 656 23.77 7.03 -8.39
N ARG A 657 24.58 8.06 -8.14
CA ARG A 657 25.46 8.63 -9.16
C ARG A 657 26.54 7.64 -9.56
N LEU A 658 27.21 7.00 -8.59
CA LEU A 658 28.24 6.00 -8.86
C LEU A 658 27.71 4.83 -9.70
N ARG A 659 26.45 4.42 -9.47
CA ARG A 659 25.79 3.40 -10.29
C ARG A 659 25.71 3.85 -11.76
N ILE A 660 25.18 5.03 -12.02
CA ILE A 660 25.04 5.53 -13.40
C ILE A 660 26.41 5.82 -14.02
N GLU A 661 27.39 6.32 -13.23
CA GLU A 661 28.77 6.50 -13.70
C GLU A 661 29.37 5.16 -14.16
N GLY A 662 29.13 4.08 -13.40
CA GLY A 662 29.54 2.74 -13.80
C GLY A 662 28.92 2.31 -15.14
N MET A 663 27.61 2.50 -15.30
CA MET A 663 26.91 2.18 -16.57
C MET A 663 27.45 3.00 -17.75
N VAL A 664 27.76 4.28 -17.55
CA VAL A 664 28.34 5.16 -18.58
C VAL A 664 29.73 4.69 -18.97
N LEU A 665 30.59 4.30 -17.99
CA LEU A 665 31.93 3.78 -18.24
C LEU A 665 31.86 2.44 -18.97
N ASP A 666 30.93 1.57 -18.64
CA ASP A 666 30.71 0.29 -19.34
C ASP A 666 30.34 0.53 -20.81
N ALA A 667 29.37 1.42 -21.07
CA ALA A 667 28.96 1.80 -22.43
C ALA A 667 30.14 2.44 -23.28
N ARG A 668 31.12 2.99 -22.60
CA ARG A 668 32.37 3.50 -23.25
C ARG A 668 33.46 2.44 -23.38
N GLY A 669 33.20 1.17 -23.02
CA GLY A 669 34.15 0.08 -23.06
C GLY A 669 35.21 0.10 -21.94
N GLN A 670 35.03 0.95 -20.92
CA GLN A 670 35.96 1.08 -19.78
C GLN A 670 35.48 0.18 -18.62
N CYS A 671 35.28 -1.10 -18.92
CA CYS A 671 34.66 -2.08 -18.01
C CYS A 671 35.37 -2.18 -16.64
N GLY A 672 36.73 -2.11 -16.61
CA GLY A 672 37.49 -2.16 -15.34
C GLY A 672 37.12 -0.97 -14.39
N ALA A 673 37.11 0.24 -14.93
CA ALA A 673 36.71 1.43 -14.17
C ALA A 673 35.24 1.39 -13.81
N ALA A 674 34.38 0.84 -14.68
CA ALA A 674 32.97 0.66 -14.42
C ALA A 674 32.72 -0.25 -13.21
N VAL A 675 33.35 -1.42 -13.16
CA VAL A 675 33.28 -2.34 -12.00
C VAL A 675 33.74 -1.65 -10.73
N GLU A 676 34.83 -0.87 -10.76
CA GLU A 676 35.29 -0.13 -9.58
C GLU A 676 34.25 0.85 -9.05
N ARG A 677 33.56 1.60 -9.92
CA ARG A 677 32.50 2.52 -9.51
C ARG A 677 31.27 1.80 -8.95
N LEU A 678 30.90 0.70 -9.57
CA LEU A 678 29.76 -0.10 -9.11
C LEU A 678 30.05 -0.77 -7.75
N GLU A 679 31.28 -1.25 -7.51
CA GLU A 679 31.70 -1.79 -6.21
C GLU A 679 31.71 -0.70 -5.11
N GLN A 680 32.13 0.53 -5.44
CA GLN A 680 32.02 1.66 -4.52
C GLN A 680 30.55 1.97 -4.18
N ALA A 681 29.66 1.90 -5.17
CA ALA A 681 28.21 2.07 -4.95
C ALA A 681 27.65 0.94 -4.09
N LEU A 682 28.06 -0.31 -4.34
CA LEU A 682 27.65 -1.50 -3.59
C LEU A 682 28.09 -1.40 -2.11
N ALA A 683 29.31 -0.96 -1.85
CA ALA A 683 29.79 -0.74 -0.48
C ALA A 683 28.95 0.30 0.28
N LEU A 684 28.53 1.38 -0.39
CA LEU A 684 27.62 2.38 0.20
C LEU A 684 26.22 1.81 0.46
N ALA A 685 25.71 0.97 -0.46
CA ALA A 685 24.42 0.31 -0.29
C ALA A 685 24.43 -0.67 0.89
N GLN A 686 25.53 -1.43 1.07
CA GLN A 686 25.75 -2.35 2.18
C GLN A 686 25.88 -1.62 3.50
N GLN A 687 26.64 -0.51 3.55
CA GLN A 687 26.77 0.32 4.76
C GLN A 687 25.43 0.93 5.20
N ALA A 688 24.57 1.27 4.23
CA ALA A 688 23.26 1.83 4.49
C ALA A 688 22.16 0.76 4.63
N ASP A 689 22.50 -0.53 4.52
CA ASP A 689 21.58 -1.67 4.53
C ASP A 689 20.37 -1.50 3.59
N ILE A 690 20.64 -1.01 2.36
CA ILE A 690 19.60 -0.79 1.36
C ILE A 690 19.54 -2.02 0.43
N HIS A 691 18.82 -3.05 0.85
CA HIS A 691 18.75 -4.36 0.22
C HIS A 691 18.48 -4.28 -1.29
N ARG A 692 17.48 -3.51 -1.72
CA ARG A 692 17.15 -3.32 -3.15
C ARG A 692 18.36 -2.89 -3.99
N TYR A 693 19.15 -1.93 -3.49
CA TYR A 693 20.33 -1.47 -4.22
C TYR A 693 21.49 -2.48 -4.18
N ILE A 694 21.59 -3.29 -3.12
CA ILE A 694 22.60 -4.38 -3.07
C ILE A 694 22.34 -5.36 -4.23
N ILE A 695 21.08 -5.78 -4.41
CA ILE A 695 20.67 -6.68 -5.49
C ILE A 695 20.90 -6.04 -6.86
N THR A 696 20.39 -4.82 -7.07
CA THR A 696 20.53 -4.13 -8.37
C THR A 696 21.99 -3.90 -8.74
N LEU A 697 22.83 -3.45 -7.81
CA LEU A 697 24.26 -3.21 -8.08
C LEU A 697 25.04 -4.51 -8.30
N THR A 698 24.68 -5.59 -7.61
CA THR A 698 25.29 -6.91 -7.86
C THR A 698 24.96 -7.42 -9.28
N GLN A 699 23.72 -7.19 -9.74
CA GLN A 699 23.31 -7.48 -11.11
C GLN A 699 24.05 -6.60 -12.12
N ASP A 700 24.15 -5.27 -11.87
CA ASP A 700 24.85 -4.34 -12.78
C ASP A 700 26.34 -4.69 -12.91
N ILE A 701 27.00 -5.10 -11.81
CA ILE A 701 28.39 -5.60 -11.84
C ILE A 701 28.49 -6.87 -12.72
N GLY A 702 27.53 -7.80 -12.59
CA GLY A 702 27.45 -8.99 -13.42
C GLY A 702 27.38 -8.64 -14.91
N GLN A 703 26.54 -7.65 -15.26
CA GLN A 703 26.37 -7.18 -16.63
C GLN A 703 27.67 -6.56 -17.20
N THR A 704 28.33 -5.72 -16.40
CA THR A 704 29.63 -5.11 -16.80
C THR A 704 30.72 -6.15 -16.96
N LEU A 705 30.73 -7.22 -16.16
CA LEU A 705 31.66 -8.34 -16.33
C LEU A 705 31.42 -9.13 -17.63
N LEU A 706 30.14 -9.26 -18.05
CA LEU A 706 29.80 -9.81 -19.38
C LEU A 706 30.34 -8.93 -20.49
N SER A 707 30.18 -7.61 -20.41
CA SER A 707 30.76 -6.66 -21.37
C SER A 707 32.29 -6.77 -21.43
N ALA A 708 32.94 -7.04 -20.30
CA ALA A 708 34.41 -7.29 -20.22
C ALA A 708 34.85 -8.68 -20.74
N GLY A 709 33.91 -9.57 -21.06
CA GLY A 709 34.21 -10.96 -21.49
C GLY A 709 34.47 -11.94 -20.34
N ASP A 710 34.39 -11.51 -19.06
CA ASP A 710 34.60 -12.41 -17.91
C ASP A 710 33.25 -13.08 -17.51
N ALA A 711 32.86 -14.06 -18.33
CA ALA A 711 31.63 -14.82 -18.14
C ALA A 711 31.63 -15.63 -16.84
N VAL A 712 32.79 -16.04 -16.30
CA VAL A 712 32.88 -16.83 -15.07
C VAL A 712 32.62 -15.94 -13.84
N ALA A 713 33.19 -14.75 -13.81
CA ALA A 713 32.92 -13.80 -12.72
C ALA A 713 31.45 -13.29 -12.78
N ALA A 714 30.94 -13.04 -13.99
CA ALA A 714 29.54 -12.66 -14.20
C ALA A 714 28.57 -13.72 -13.69
N GLU A 715 28.78 -15.00 -14.03
CA GLU A 715 27.97 -16.12 -13.52
C GLU A 715 27.87 -16.11 -11.99
N ARG A 716 29.00 -15.89 -11.29
CA ARG A 716 29.03 -15.83 -9.83
C ARG A 716 28.17 -14.69 -9.28
N ARG A 717 28.22 -13.51 -9.91
CA ARG A 717 27.42 -12.35 -9.49
C ARG A 717 25.91 -12.60 -9.72
N PHE A 718 25.53 -13.13 -10.86
CA PHE A 718 24.14 -13.43 -11.13
C PHE A 718 23.56 -14.51 -10.20
N ARG A 719 24.35 -15.57 -9.93
CA ARG A 719 23.93 -16.57 -8.94
C ARG A 719 23.74 -15.98 -7.54
N ALA A 720 24.60 -15.06 -7.10
CA ALA A 720 24.44 -14.38 -5.83
C ALA A 720 23.13 -13.58 -5.74
N VAL A 721 22.68 -12.98 -6.86
CA VAL A 721 21.35 -12.34 -6.94
C VAL A 721 20.22 -13.35 -6.86
N LEU A 722 20.36 -14.50 -7.53
CA LEU A 722 19.31 -15.53 -7.60
C LEU A 722 19.20 -16.38 -6.33
N ASP A 723 20.28 -16.50 -5.56
CA ASP A 723 20.33 -17.23 -4.29
C ASP A 723 19.77 -16.40 -3.12
N ASP A 724 19.53 -15.12 -3.33
CA ASP A 724 18.92 -14.27 -2.32
C ASP A 724 17.46 -14.68 -2.06
N ARG A 725 17.21 -15.12 -0.82
CA ARG A 725 15.91 -15.65 -0.39
C ARG A 725 14.98 -14.59 0.21
N GLN A 726 15.38 -13.32 0.25
CA GLN A 726 14.47 -12.28 0.73
C GLN A 726 13.44 -11.95 -0.37
N PRO A 727 12.14 -12.23 -0.15
CA PRO A 727 11.11 -11.97 -1.13
C PRO A 727 10.79 -10.46 -1.14
N ASP A 728 11.63 -9.67 -1.79
CA ASP A 728 11.36 -8.27 -2.06
C ASP A 728 10.98 -8.13 -3.54
N LEU A 729 9.69 -7.93 -3.77
CA LEU A 729 9.15 -7.72 -5.12
C LEU A 729 9.73 -6.47 -5.80
N SER A 730 10.30 -5.54 -5.02
CA SER A 730 10.97 -4.34 -5.56
C SER A 730 12.24 -4.67 -6.35
N VAL A 731 12.75 -5.90 -6.28
CA VAL A 731 13.94 -6.39 -7.01
C VAL A 731 13.60 -7.35 -8.16
N ALA A 732 12.32 -7.62 -8.42
CA ALA A 732 11.91 -8.58 -9.46
C ALA A 732 12.54 -8.28 -10.82
N LEU A 733 12.62 -7.01 -11.19
CA LEU A 733 13.29 -6.58 -12.43
C LEU A 733 14.79 -6.93 -12.43
N ALA A 734 15.52 -6.66 -11.34
CA ALA A 734 16.93 -7.00 -11.24
C ALA A 734 17.16 -8.52 -11.28
N VAL A 735 16.26 -9.30 -10.69
CA VAL A 735 16.28 -10.77 -10.75
C VAL A 735 16.04 -11.26 -12.19
N ALA A 736 15.11 -10.65 -12.93
CA ALA A 736 14.87 -10.97 -14.34
C ALA A 736 16.09 -10.70 -15.21
N TYR A 737 16.73 -9.53 -15.06
CA TYR A 737 17.99 -9.21 -15.72
C TYR A 737 19.12 -10.17 -15.31
N ALA A 738 19.22 -10.53 -14.01
CA ALA A 738 20.23 -11.46 -13.53
C ALA A 738 20.06 -12.87 -14.13
N ARG A 739 18.82 -13.35 -14.28
CA ARG A 739 18.57 -14.65 -14.94
C ARG A 739 18.99 -14.63 -16.40
N MET A 740 18.63 -13.58 -17.14
CA MET A 740 19.01 -13.49 -18.55
C MET A 740 20.53 -13.28 -18.70
N GLY A 741 21.14 -12.49 -17.81
CA GLY A 741 22.58 -12.35 -17.73
C GLY A 741 23.29 -13.69 -17.45
N LEU A 742 22.72 -14.53 -16.58
CA LEU A 742 23.21 -15.87 -16.32
C LEU A 742 23.14 -16.76 -17.58
N VAL A 743 22.03 -16.75 -18.31
CA VAL A 743 21.91 -17.45 -19.59
C VAL A 743 23.02 -17.03 -20.56
N THR A 744 23.23 -15.73 -20.69
CA THR A 744 24.28 -15.18 -21.55
C THR A 744 25.68 -15.60 -21.08
N ALA A 745 25.99 -15.56 -19.78
CA ALA A 745 27.21 -16.01 -19.20
C ALA A 745 27.48 -17.49 -19.48
N LEU A 746 26.47 -18.33 -19.40
CA LEU A 746 26.53 -19.77 -19.69
C LEU A 746 26.77 -20.05 -21.19
N LEU A 747 26.12 -19.27 -22.08
CA LEU A 747 26.36 -19.36 -23.53
C LEU A 747 27.80 -18.99 -23.89
N MET A 748 28.35 -17.90 -23.31
CA MET A 748 29.76 -17.52 -23.51
C MET A 748 30.73 -18.61 -23.04
N GLN A 749 30.36 -19.41 -22.05
CA GLN A 749 31.16 -20.52 -21.55
C GLN A 749 30.92 -21.86 -22.29
N GLY A 750 30.01 -21.89 -23.26
CA GLY A 750 29.62 -23.10 -23.96
C GLY A 750 28.77 -24.12 -23.17
N LYS A 751 28.20 -23.69 -22.02
CA LYS A 751 27.38 -24.53 -21.13
C LYS A 751 25.91 -24.56 -21.60
N GLN A 752 25.65 -25.11 -22.80
CA GLN A 752 24.35 -25.01 -23.50
C GLN A 752 23.18 -25.61 -22.73
N ALA A 753 23.37 -26.78 -22.09
CA ALA A 753 22.29 -27.45 -21.35
C ALA A 753 21.81 -26.63 -20.12
N GLN A 754 22.76 -25.98 -19.42
CA GLN A 754 22.42 -25.09 -18.30
C GLN A 754 21.76 -23.81 -18.79
N ALA A 755 22.25 -23.21 -19.86
CA ALA A 755 21.67 -22.03 -20.47
C ALA A 755 20.21 -22.28 -20.90
N HIS A 756 19.91 -23.44 -21.48
CA HIS A 756 18.56 -23.86 -21.84
C HIS A 756 17.63 -23.97 -20.61
N ALA A 757 18.08 -24.67 -19.56
CA ALA A 757 17.29 -24.83 -18.34
C ALA A 757 17.01 -23.47 -17.64
N ASP A 758 18.02 -22.60 -17.54
CA ASP A 758 17.86 -21.28 -16.94
C ASP A 758 17.01 -20.34 -17.81
N ALA A 759 17.04 -20.48 -19.15
CA ALA A 759 16.19 -19.70 -20.04
C ALA A 759 14.71 -20.06 -19.90
N LEU A 760 14.37 -21.34 -19.77
CA LEU A 760 13.00 -21.78 -19.50
C LEU A 760 12.48 -21.20 -18.18
N ALA A 761 13.34 -21.09 -17.16
CA ALA A 761 12.97 -20.45 -15.89
C ALA A 761 12.95 -18.91 -15.98
N ALA A 762 13.69 -18.31 -16.92
CA ALA A 762 13.73 -16.86 -17.12
C ALA A 762 12.50 -16.34 -17.88
N LEU A 763 12.02 -17.06 -18.89
CA LEU A 763 10.96 -16.59 -19.80
C LEU A 763 9.70 -16.10 -19.10
N PRO A 764 9.10 -16.81 -18.12
CA PRO A 764 7.93 -16.31 -17.40
C PRO A 764 8.21 -15.00 -16.68
N LEU A 765 9.41 -14.87 -16.10
CA LEU A 765 9.81 -13.70 -15.34
C LEU A 765 10.09 -12.49 -16.26
N LEU A 766 10.81 -12.71 -17.38
CA LEU A 766 11.05 -11.66 -18.39
C LEU A 766 9.74 -11.13 -18.95
N ARG A 767 8.81 -12.06 -19.24
CA ARG A 767 7.46 -11.73 -19.69
C ARG A 767 6.70 -10.93 -18.62
N SER A 768 6.72 -11.36 -17.35
CA SER A 768 6.03 -10.65 -16.27
C SER A 768 6.63 -9.26 -15.98
N CYS A 769 7.95 -9.07 -16.20
CA CYS A 769 8.62 -7.79 -16.05
C CYS A 769 8.55 -6.91 -17.29
N GLY A 770 8.14 -7.48 -18.43
CA GLY A 770 8.02 -6.73 -19.68
C GLY A 770 9.33 -6.33 -20.33
N ILE A 771 10.31 -7.14 -20.21
CA ILE A 771 11.64 -6.93 -20.78
C ILE A 771 12.06 -8.04 -21.74
N LEU A 772 11.11 -8.85 -22.20
CA LEU A 772 11.41 -9.99 -23.07
C LEU A 772 11.94 -9.50 -24.43
N LEU A 773 11.32 -8.49 -25.02
CA LEU A 773 11.80 -7.88 -26.27
C LEU A 773 13.18 -7.23 -26.12
N ALA A 774 13.50 -6.67 -24.95
CA ALA A 774 14.81 -6.10 -24.66
C ALA A 774 15.92 -7.14 -24.58
N HIS A 775 15.59 -8.43 -24.43
CA HIS A 775 16.54 -9.55 -24.38
C HIS A 775 16.45 -10.48 -25.60
N ALA A 776 15.77 -10.05 -26.67
CA ALA A 776 15.56 -10.88 -27.84
C ALA A 776 16.86 -11.29 -28.55
N GLU A 777 17.91 -10.46 -28.52
CA GLU A 777 19.24 -10.80 -29.06
C GLU A 777 19.85 -12.01 -28.35
N CYS A 778 19.80 -12.07 -27.04
CA CYS A 778 20.29 -13.19 -26.24
C CYS A 778 19.48 -14.46 -26.47
N LEU A 779 18.14 -14.33 -26.59
CA LEU A 779 17.26 -15.46 -26.92
C LEU A 779 17.51 -15.98 -28.34
N ALA A 780 17.78 -15.12 -29.30
CA ALA A 780 18.19 -15.53 -30.64
C ALA A 780 19.48 -16.31 -30.63
N TRP A 781 20.49 -15.86 -29.84
CA TRP A 781 21.74 -16.59 -29.68
C TRP A 781 21.53 -17.98 -29.08
N LEU A 782 20.73 -18.08 -28.03
CA LEU A 782 20.35 -19.36 -27.41
C LEU A 782 19.74 -20.33 -28.45
N LEU A 783 18.72 -19.86 -29.18
CA LEU A 783 18.03 -20.66 -30.21
C LEU A 783 18.99 -21.11 -31.33
N ALA A 784 19.83 -20.22 -31.83
CA ALA A 784 20.84 -20.58 -32.84
C ALA A 784 21.82 -21.63 -32.31
N THR A 785 22.26 -21.53 -31.06
CA THR A 785 23.16 -22.48 -30.40
C THR A 785 22.50 -23.85 -30.22
N LEU A 786 21.21 -23.91 -29.87
CA LEU A 786 20.45 -25.14 -29.66
C LEU A 786 19.99 -25.84 -30.96
N GLY A 787 20.23 -25.23 -32.11
CA GLY A 787 19.94 -25.88 -33.40
C GLY A 787 18.63 -25.39 -34.06
N HIS A 788 18.11 -24.23 -33.69
CA HIS A 788 16.91 -23.59 -34.22
C HIS A 788 17.26 -22.32 -35.01
N PRO A 789 18.01 -22.38 -36.12
CA PRO A 789 18.56 -21.19 -36.79
C PRO A 789 17.46 -20.32 -37.45
N ARG A 790 16.37 -20.90 -37.94
CA ARG A 790 15.24 -20.13 -38.53
C ARG A 790 14.49 -19.37 -37.44
N SER A 791 14.20 -20.00 -36.31
CA SER A 791 13.59 -19.36 -35.14
C SER A 791 14.48 -18.25 -34.60
N ALA A 792 15.79 -18.46 -34.54
CA ALA A 792 16.77 -17.45 -34.15
C ALA A 792 16.76 -16.22 -35.08
N ALA A 793 16.64 -16.41 -36.38
CA ALA A 793 16.54 -15.32 -37.35
C ALA A 793 15.27 -14.47 -37.13
N ILE A 794 14.12 -15.11 -36.88
CA ILE A 794 12.86 -14.40 -36.55
C ILE A 794 13.00 -13.57 -35.29
N VAL A 795 13.55 -14.16 -34.23
CA VAL A 795 13.75 -13.47 -32.93
C VAL A 795 14.75 -12.33 -33.05
N LEU A 796 15.84 -12.50 -33.81
CA LEU A 796 16.81 -11.45 -34.07
C LEU A 796 16.20 -10.28 -34.85
N ARG A 797 15.33 -10.54 -35.82
CA ARG A 797 14.59 -9.51 -36.54
C ARG A 797 13.59 -8.78 -35.65
N THR A 798 12.97 -9.51 -34.74
CA THR A 798 12.10 -8.93 -33.70
C THR A 798 12.86 -7.97 -32.82
N ALA A 799 14.07 -8.34 -32.37
CA ALA A 799 14.97 -7.45 -31.63
C ALA A 799 15.27 -6.15 -32.40
N ALA A 800 15.63 -6.26 -33.68
CA ALA A 800 15.91 -5.10 -34.51
C ALA A 800 14.70 -4.17 -34.68
N ALA A 801 13.50 -4.73 -34.87
CA ALA A 801 12.26 -3.96 -34.97
C ALA A 801 11.92 -3.24 -33.66
N PHE A 802 12.09 -3.92 -32.52
CA PHE A 802 11.91 -3.32 -31.19
C PHE A 802 12.85 -2.14 -30.95
N ARG A 803 14.15 -2.30 -31.24
CA ARG A 803 15.17 -1.24 -31.11
C ARG A 803 14.84 -0.02 -31.98
N ALA A 804 14.39 -0.26 -33.22
CA ALA A 804 13.99 0.82 -34.12
C ALA A 804 12.76 1.59 -33.60
N HIS A 805 11.80 0.88 -33.01
CA HIS A 805 10.58 1.48 -32.45
C HIS A 805 10.86 2.25 -31.16
N SER A 806 11.60 1.64 -30.23
CA SER A 806 11.94 2.24 -28.93
C SER A 806 13.04 3.30 -29.02
N GLN A 807 13.73 3.39 -30.14
CA GLN A 807 14.91 4.24 -30.36
C GLN A 807 16.03 3.98 -29.34
N THR A 808 16.19 2.72 -28.89
CA THR A 808 17.21 2.34 -27.93
C THR A 808 18.44 1.74 -28.62
N ALA A 809 19.62 2.06 -28.09
CA ALA A 809 20.88 1.51 -28.56
C ALA A 809 21.11 0.08 -28.03
N CYS A 810 21.86 -0.73 -28.80
CA CYS A 810 22.32 -2.04 -28.33
C CYS A 810 23.45 -1.88 -27.30
N SER A 811 23.40 -2.64 -26.22
CA SER A 811 24.51 -2.79 -25.25
C SER A 811 25.66 -3.60 -25.87
N CYS A 812 26.84 -3.58 -25.25
CA CYS A 812 27.97 -4.43 -25.64
C CYS A 812 27.62 -5.92 -25.63
N VAL A 813 26.81 -6.35 -24.68
CA VAL A 813 26.33 -7.73 -24.55
C VAL A 813 25.36 -8.09 -25.67
N ASP A 814 24.45 -7.19 -26.04
CA ASP A 814 23.49 -7.39 -27.15
C ASP A 814 24.27 -7.51 -28.49
N LEU A 815 25.27 -6.66 -28.73
CA LEU A 815 26.11 -6.73 -29.92
C LEU A 815 26.90 -8.06 -29.99
N THR A 816 27.37 -8.55 -28.84
CA THR A 816 28.05 -9.86 -28.74
C THR A 816 27.06 -10.98 -29.08
N ALA A 817 25.86 -10.97 -28.53
CA ALA A 817 24.82 -11.95 -28.80
C ALA A 817 24.39 -11.92 -30.28
N GLN A 818 24.19 -10.71 -30.84
CA GLN A 818 23.90 -10.51 -32.26
C GLN A 818 25.00 -11.08 -33.17
N GLY A 819 26.27 -10.76 -32.89
CA GLY A 819 27.39 -11.24 -33.68
C GLY A 819 27.53 -12.76 -33.64
N ALA A 820 27.37 -13.36 -32.48
CA ALA A 820 27.39 -14.82 -32.30
C ALA A 820 26.25 -15.53 -33.05
N THR A 821 25.03 -14.92 -32.96
CA THR A 821 23.85 -15.44 -33.71
C THR A 821 24.10 -15.39 -35.22
N LEU A 822 24.55 -14.25 -35.74
CA LEU A 822 24.81 -14.08 -37.18
C LEU A 822 25.90 -15.04 -37.68
N ALA A 823 26.93 -15.34 -36.90
CA ALA A 823 27.94 -16.33 -37.22
C ALA A 823 27.33 -17.73 -37.37
N LEU A 824 26.51 -18.14 -36.36
CA LEU A 824 25.84 -19.46 -36.38
C LEU A 824 24.80 -19.58 -37.51
N LEU A 825 24.10 -18.52 -37.88
CA LEU A 825 23.17 -18.50 -39.03
C LEU A 825 23.91 -18.70 -40.35
N ARG A 826 25.05 -18.01 -40.54
CA ARG A 826 25.90 -18.17 -41.75
C ARG A 826 26.41 -19.60 -41.87
N ASP A 827 26.94 -20.19 -40.78
CA ASP A 827 27.47 -21.55 -40.78
C ASP A 827 26.40 -22.58 -41.16
N ARG A 828 25.14 -22.28 -40.91
CA ARG A 828 24.01 -23.15 -41.21
C ARG A 828 23.26 -22.79 -42.49
N GLY A 829 23.75 -21.81 -43.25
CA GLY A 829 23.18 -21.39 -44.53
C GLY A 829 21.80 -20.75 -44.44
N VAL A 830 21.47 -20.13 -43.30
CA VAL A 830 20.21 -19.39 -43.13
C VAL A 830 20.46 -17.93 -43.50
N ASP A 831 19.65 -17.41 -44.43
CA ASP A 831 19.74 -16.03 -44.89
C ASP A 831 19.12 -15.06 -43.87
N TYR A 832 19.83 -13.97 -43.56
CA TYR A 832 19.37 -12.91 -42.68
C TYR A 832 19.68 -11.55 -43.35
N PRO A 833 18.72 -10.62 -43.42
CA PRO A 833 17.41 -10.58 -42.74
C PRO A 833 16.28 -11.44 -43.34
N GLY A 834 16.42 -12.01 -44.56
CA GLY A 834 15.38 -12.86 -45.19
C GLY A 834 13.96 -12.27 -45.16
N ASP A 835 12.96 -13.06 -45.65
CA ASP A 835 11.54 -12.66 -45.66
C ASP A 835 10.77 -12.96 -44.35
N HIS A 836 11.47 -12.90 -43.18
CA HIS A 836 10.84 -13.19 -41.90
C HIS A 836 10.08 -12.00 -41.35
N GLN A 837 8.86 -12.20 -40.87
CA GLN A 837 8.07 -11.15 -40.20
C GLN A 837 8.51 -11.02 -38.73
N ALA A 838 8.67 -9.80 -38.25
CA ALA A 838 8.99 -9.53 -36.84
C ALA A 838 7.73 -9.71 -35.97
N ILE A 839 7.92 -10.31 -34.81
CA ILE A 839 6.88 -10.44 -33.78
C ILE A 839 6.82 -9.14 -33.00
N GLN A 840 5.63 -8.54 -32.86
CA GLN A 840 5.47 -7.24 -32.20
C GLN A 840 4.97 -7.35 -30.75
N ASP A 841 4.39 -8.51 -30.43
CA ASP A 841 3.79 -8.77 -29.13
C ASP A 841 4.69 -9.69 -28.28
N GLU A 842 4.93 -9.32 -27.00
CA GLU A 842 5.78 -10.11 -26.11
C GLU A 842 5.19 -11.47 -25.75
N ASP A 843 3.84 -11.57 -25.69
CA ASP A 843 3.17 -12.84 -25.41
C ASP A 843 3.34 -13.81 -26.58
N GLU A 844 3.23 -13.29 -27.79
CA GLU A 844 3.51 -14.05 -29.02
C GLU A 844 4.96 -14.49 -29.08
N LEU A 845 5.90 -13.58 -28.75
CA LEU A 845 7.34 -13.90 -28.69
C LEU A 845 7.63 -14.95 -27.62
N ALA A 846 7.06 -14.83 -26.42
CA ALA A 846 7.25 -15.82 -25.36
C ALA A 846 6.77 -17.21 -25.78
N GLN A 847 5.56 -17.31 -26.36
CA GLN A 847 5.02 -18.57 -26.87
C GLN A 847 5.84 -19.14 -28.02
N PHE A 848 6.33 -18.30 -28.91
CA PHE A 848 7.17 -18.70 -30.03
C PHE A 848 8.50 -19.29 -29.51
N VAL A 849 9.18 -18.61 -28.60
CA VAL A 849 10.46 -19.06 -28.02
C VAL A 849 10.25 -20.35 -27.20
N LEU A 850 9.18 -20.43 -26.38
CA LEU A 850 8.87 -21.65 -25.61
C LEU A 850 8.65 -22.87 -26.52
N ARG A 851 7.91 -22.72 -27.64
CA ARG A 851 7.70 -23.79 -28.62
C ARG A 851 9.04 -24.21 -29.23
N ALA A 852 9.84 -23.25 -29.68
CA ALA A 852 11.16 -23.53 -30.25
C ALA A 852 12.10 -24.25 -29.28
N LEU A 853 12.05 -23.92 -27.99
CA LEU A 853 12.85 -24.58 -26.95
C LEU A 853 12.33 -25.99 -26.56
N ALA A 854 11.04 -26.30 -26.81
CA ALA A 854 10.41 -27.57 -26.48
C ALA A 854 10.54 -28.60 -27.63
N GLU A 855 10.71 -28.18 -28.88
CA GLU A 855 10.75 -29.03 -30.08
C GLU A 855 12.20 -29.42 -30.41
N GLN A 856 12.38 -30.69 -30.86
CA GLN A 856 13.64 -31.15 -31.46
C GLN A 856 13.69 -30.78 -32.94
N GLY A 857 14.06 -29.55 -33.27
CA GLY A 857 14.17 -29.00 -34.61
C GLY A 857 13.32 -27.77 -34.85
N ASP A 858 13.65 -26.99 -35.91
CA ASP A 858 12.94 -25.76 -36.22
C ASP A 858 11.45 -25.99 -36.43
N PRO A 859 10.56 -25.35 -35.67
CA PRO A 859 9.12 -25.46 -35.89
C PRO A 859 8.74 -24.91 -37.26
N ALA A 860 7.81 -25.54 -37.93
CA ALA A 860 7.25 -25.02 -39.17
C ALA A 860 6.63 -23.63 -38.91
N PRO A 861 6.79 -22.64 -39.78
CA PRO A 861 6.23 -21.29 -39.60
C PRO A 861 4.71 -21.35 -39.74
N THR A 862 4.03 -21.65 -38.66
CA THR A 862 2.58 -21.45 -38.55
C THR A 862 2.33 -20.04 -38.07
N LEU A 863 2.52 -19.04 -38.92
CA LEU A 863 1.91 -17.75 -38.77
C LEU A 863 0.40 -17.93 -39.08
N ALA A 864 -0.42 -17.90 -38.03
CA ALA A 864 -1.84 -17.86 -38.20
C ALA A 864 -2.20 -16.58 -38.98
N SER A 865 -2.75 -16.78 -40.15
CA SER A 865 -3.39 -15.72 -40.96
C SER A 865 -4.58 -15.18 -40.16
N ARG A 866 -4.42 -14.01 -39.52
CA ARG A 866 -5.52 -13.08 -39.18
C ARG A 866 -5.04 -11.66 -39.29
#